data_fc07a737ee38297785b298d5c3954a14
#
_entry.id   fc07a737ee38297785b298d5c3954a14
#
_cell.length_a   1.000
_cell.length_b   1.000
_cell.length_c   1.000
_cell.angle_alpha   90.00
_cell.angle_beta   90.00
_cell.angle_gamma   90.00
#
_symmetry.space_group_name_H-M   'P 1'
#
loop_
_entity.id
_entity.type
_entity.pdbx_description
1 polymer ?
#
loop_
_entity_poly.entity_id
_entity_poly.type
_entity_poly.pdbx_seq_one_letter_code
_entity_poly.pdbx_strand_id
1 'polypeptide(L)'
;MSMNVKCKCNKEIYNKNGYKVYGFLPTGGDPIEVNKYGTFTISGEQAFDVGQEYYLSLSPIDNPKYPYSYNFDGFVGIGFVGEEIKVDPQEQIGILSMYMEESQAKACTEGYPNFLELILANRENEIDLKKIHGVGNKLLAKYCDKIRGDCKSVLFGGILSEYGTAESRACVKASISFSSPAKLREALNDDPYDVLCNLYEKKTKAIDRMVQKKHPELLSTKSRCKSAVNDLLDEMESEGSTRCNAKILVDLVKEEYPECIKWIGECVTENNKVFFDSESKYVSKKSTFEAECKIAKELKARAQNPVVYGGDIEQFRQIGSNTMTDEQMGALNIVKSYSTGMLCGCAGTGKSSSVNAIVKYLESINKTYVLLAPTGCAAKRLTETTGRKASTIHMWMIGGGICSADVVLIDEFSMVGIDLFSMALDHVSDETKIFMVCDPSQLASISCGNLAQNIIDSGIIPITRLTKVFRYNSSGIATVVTDTRNGVPSSIESEQFDDYIFEEQASNSSDVLDQIKEAYAYFLDKGYGMKDILCLCPYNKGELGTRVINAMLQQEFNDHEFTGVGYETQYESVNFKIGDKVINKRNNYNAQIYDPDYMPEYDEFGNLVPNTTFIANGDIGTVVDVDDEDLVVAFDESTIVFSGEEIKHLRLAYAISVHSSQGSESPVVIALMLRQHLYMINRNIEYVAFSRAKTELCIIGDTRTIANGMKEVQNLERDTWLKELLTQNS
;
A
#
# COMPACT_ATOMS: atom_id res chain seq x y z
N MET A 1 -2.00 -0.84 45.66
CA MET A 1 -3.47 -0.71 45.57
C MET A 1 -3.74 0.46 44.63
N SER A 2 -4.69 0.32 43.72
CA SER A 2 -5.15 1.40 42.86
C SER A 2 -5.90 2.45 43.64
N MET A 3 -5.71 3.71 43.33
CA MET A 3 -6.38 4.87 43.98
C MET A 3 -7.18 5.62 42.91
N ASN A 4 -8.37 6.09 43.27
CA ASN A 4 -9.26 6.85 42.42
C ASN A 4 -9.16 8.34 42.71
N VAL A 5 -8.47 9.10 41.87
CA VAL A 5 -8.08 10.49 42.11
C VAL A 5 -8.73 11.44 41.10
N LYS A 6 -9.45 12.47 41.58
CA LYS A 6 -9.82 13.60 40.73
C LYS A 6 -8.64 14.57 40.68
N CYS A 7 -8.22 14.92 39.48
CA CYS A 7 -7.04 15.72 39.31
C CYS A 7 -7.07 16.58 38.00
N LYS A 8 -6.40 17.70 38.02
CA LYS A 8 -6.28 18.59 36.87
C LYS A 8 -4.90 18.45 36.28
N CYS A 9 -4.81 18.20 34.97
CA CYS A 9 -3.55 18.20 34.27
C CYS A 9 -2.97 19.62 34.23
N ASN A 10 -1.79 19.79 34.81
CA ASN A 10 -1.18 21.11 34.98
C ASN A 10 -0.18 21.45 33.86
N LYS A 11 0.61 20.46 33.44
CA LYS A 11 1.61 20.63 32.37
C LYS A 11 2.08 19.31 31.80
N GLU A 12 2.50 19.32 30.54
CA GLU A 12 3.33 18.28 29.94
C GLU A 12 4.79 18.51 30.34
N ILE A 13 5.44 17.49 30.88
CA ILE A 13 6.81 17.58 31.40
C ILE A 13 7.78 16.98 30.37
N TYR A 14 7.39 15.89 29.70
CA TYR A 14 8.20 15.16 28.76
C TYR A 14 7.34 14.50 27.71
N ASN A 15 7.82 14.50 26.45
CA ASN A 15 7.15 13.83 25.33
C ASN A 15 8.22 13.44 24.29
N LYS A 16 8.52 12.14 24.18
CA LYS A 16 9.48 11.65 23.17
C LYS A 16 9.15 10.19 22.83
N ASN A 17 9.12 9.86 21.55
CA ASN A 17 8.91 8.49 21.05
C ASN A 17 7.62 7.83 21.56
N GLY A 18 6.52 8.61 21.71
CA GLY A 18 5.24 8.11 22.23
C GLY A 18 5.15 8.07 23.77
N TYR A 19 6.28 8.09 24.49
CA TYR A 19 6.28 8.12 25.94
C TYR A 19 6.15 9.54 26.46
N LYS A 20 5.19 9.77 27.38
CA LYS A 20 4.82 11.09 27.89
C LYS A 20 4.83 11.12 29.42
N VAL A 21 5.13 12.28 29.98
CA VAL A 21 5.04 12.53 31.43
C VAL A 21 4.29 13.83 31.65
N TYR A 22 3.23 13.77 32.44
CA TYR A 22 2.40 14.93 32.80
C TYR A 22 2.42 15.18 34.29
N GLY A 23 2.37 16.45 34.69
CA GLY A 23 2.19 16.91 36.05
C GLY A 23 0.72 17.20 36.34
N PHE A 24 0.20 16.69 37.47
CA PHE A 24 -1.20 16.83 37.90
C PHE A 24 -1.31 17.50 39.28
N LEU A 25 -2.39 18.25 39.44
CA LEU A 25 -2.85 18.78 40.73
C LEU A 25 -4.06 17.96 41.20
N PRO A 26 -4.04 17.33 42.39
CA PRO A 26 -5.21 16.64 42.89
C PRO A 26 -6.32 17.66 43.24
N THR A 27 -7.55 17.35 42.80
CA THR A 27 -8.77 18.15 43.08
C THR A 27 -9.79 17.42 43.94
N GLY A 28 -9.59 16.10 44.20
CA GLY A 28 -10.46 15.29 45.05
C GLY A 28 -10.21 13.80 44.87
N GLY A 29 -11.10 12.95 45.43
CA GLY A 29 -10.95 11.48 45.37
C GLY A 29 -10.11 10.93 46.54
N ASP A 30 -9.44 9.78 46.28
CA ASP A 30 -8.56 9.16 47.28
C ASP A 30 -7.33 10.01 47.59
N PRO A 31 -6.77 9.95 48.81
CA PRO A 31 -5.56 10.65 49.17
C PRO A 31 -4.36 10.18 48.28
N ILE A 32 -3.61 11.13 47.73
CA ILE A 32 -2.45 10.85 46.91
C ILE A 32 -1.24 11.66 47.42
N GLU A 33 -0.08 11.04 47.42
CA GLU A 33 1.16 11.72 47.78
C GLU A 33 1.59 12.71 46.69
N VAL A 34 1.97 13.91 47.09
CA VAL A 34 2.37 14.99 46.20
C VAL A 34 3.74 15.57 46.58
N ASN A 35 4.44 16.12 45.66
CA ASN A 35 5.71 16.82 45.90
C ASN A 35 5.51 18.14 46.62
N LYS A 36 6.58 18.83 46.94
CA LYS A 36 6.60 20.14 47.63
C LYS A 36 5.80 21.26 46.92
N TYR A 37 5.41 21.06 45.68
CA TYR A 37 4.58 21.99 44.91
C TYR A 37 3.12 21.54 44.80
N GLY A 38 2.74 20.53 45.57
CA GLY A 38 1.35 19.99 45.57
C GLY A 38 0.99 19.19 44.29
N THR A 39 1.99 18.75 43.53
CA THR A 39 1.75 18.01 42.28
C THR A 39 2.30 16.59 42.33
N PHE A 40 1.73 15.71 41.53
CA PHE A 40 2.24 14.36 41.23
C PHE A 40 2.40 14.19 39.73
N THR A 41 3.04 13.11 39.27
CA THR A 41 3.26 12.84 37.85
C THR A 41 2.62 11.53 37.45
N ILE A 42 2.13 11.50 36.20
CA ILE A 42 1.69 10.31 35.52
C ILE A 42 2.55 10.13 34.27
N SER A 43 3.03 8.92 34.04
CA SER A 43 3.89 8.58 32.92
C SER A 43 3.31 7.40 32.12
N GLY A 44 3.55 7.39 30.82
CA GLY A 44 3.09 6.34 29.90
C GLY A 44 2.83 6.88 28.49
N GLU A 45 2.07 6.10 27.72
CA GLU A 45 1.71 6.47 26.34
C GLU A 45 0.42 7.33 26.27
N GLN A 46 -0.36 7.34 27.34
CA GLN A 46 -1.62 8.10 27.42
C GLN A 46 -1.37 9.61 27.30
N ALA A 47 -2.12 10.28 26.43
CA ALA A 47 -2.12 11.73 26.31
C ALA A 47 -3.18 12.36 27.22
N PHE A 48 -2.84 13.52 27.82
CA PHE A 48 -3.75 14.31 28.65
C PHE A 48 -3.69 15.77 28.21
N ASP A 49 -4.83 16.48 28.22
CA ASP A 49 -4.90 17.90 27.91
C ASP A 49 -4.55 18.76 29.13
N VAL A 50 -3.62 19.67 28.93
CA VAL A 50 -3.28 20.64 29.99
C VAL A 50 -4.48 21.56 30.28
N GLY A 51 -4.83 21.65 31.53
CA GLY A 51 -6.00 22.41 32.01
C GLY A 51 -7.28 21.60 32.20
N GLN A 52 -7.37 20.41 31.64
CA GLN A 52 -8.52 19.50 31.77
C GLN A 52 -8.52 18.79 33.14
N GLU A 53 -9.69 18.62 33.74
CA GLU A 53 -9.89 17.82 34.96
C GLU A 53 -10.30 16.38 34.58
N TYR A 54 -9.67 15.43 35.27
CA TYR A 54 -9.85 14.00 35.08
C TYR A 54 -10.20 13.29 36.38
N TYR A 55 -10.89 12.15 36.25
CA TYR A 55 -11.07 11.19 37.35
C TYR A 55 -10.38 9.89 36.95
N LEU A 56 -9.25 9.62 37.60
CA LEU A 56 -8.30 8.58 37.17
C LEU A 56 -8.12 7.52 38.24
N SER A 57 -7.95 6.27 37.82
CA SER A 57 -7.44 5.17 38.65
C SER A 57 -5.92 5.12 38.45
N LEU A 58 -5.18 5.16 39.56
CA LEU A 58 -3.73 5.29 39.55
C LEU A 58 -3.11 4.29 40.54
N SER A 59 -1.94 3.73 40.20
CA SER A 59 -1.12 2.93 41.09
C SER A 59 0.27 3.55 41.28
N PRO A 60 0.86 3.50 42.48
CA PRO A 60 2.17 4.08 42.73
C PRO A 60 3.26 3.33 41.98
N ILE A 61 4.25 4.05 41.48
CA ILE A 61 5.47 3.48 40.92
C ILE A 61 6.44 3.20 42.08
N ASP A 62 6.76 1.92 42.29
CA ASP A 62 7.75 1.53 43.30
C ASP A 62 9.19 1.80 42.83
N ASN A 63 9.54 3.09 42.78
CA ASN A 63 10.87 3.53 42.42
C ASN A 63 11.28 4.74 43.30
N PRO A 64 12.23 4.57 44.22
CA PRO A 64 12.67 5.63 45.13
C PRO A 64 13.19 6.90 44.42
N LYS A 65 13.58 6.80 43.17
CA LYS A 65 14.02 7.94 42.34
C LYS A 65 12.86 8.84 41.92
N TYR A 66 11.64 8.31 41.89
CA TYR A 66 10.42 9.01 41.45
C TYR A 66 9.27 8.85 42.44
N PRO A 67 9.39 9.37 43.70
CA PRO A 67 8.48 9.05 44.80
C PRO A 67 7.04 9.57 44.62
N TYR A 68 6.82 10.49 43.68
CA TYR A 68 5.49 11.09 43.43
C TYR A 68 5.01 10.80 42.01
N SER A 69 5.41 9.64 41.46
CA SER A 69 5.02 9.20 40.14
C SER A 69 4.09 8.00 40.20
N TYR A 70 3.12 7.98 39.29
CA TYR A 70 2.05 6.97 39.26
C TYR A 70 1.88 6.43 37.87
N ASN A 71 1.51 5.15 37.77
CA ASN A 71 1.02 4.54 36.56
C ASN A 71 -0.44 4.91 36.36
N PHE A 72 -0.83 5.13 35.13
CA PHE A 72 -2.20 5.27 34.71
C PHE A 72 -2.83 3.88 34.54
N ASP A 73 -3.76 3.50 35.41
CA ASP A 73 -4.46 2.21 35.37
C ASP A 73 -5.76 2.30 34.58
N GLY A 74 -6.33 3.49 34.41
CA GLY A 74 -7.56 3.73 33.68
C GLY A 74 -8.32 4.98 34.12
N PHE A 75 -9.42 5.25 33.42
CA PHE A 75 -10.38 6.28 33.81
C PHE A 75 -11.39 5.72 34.80
N VAL A 76 -11.86 6.54 35.76
CA VAL A 76 -12.94 6.21 36.67
C VAL A 76 -14.24 6.81 36.14
N GLY A 77 -15.25 5.98 35.91
CA GLY A 77 -16.48 6.41 35.23
C GLY A 77 -16.20 6.86 33.80
N ILE A 78 -16.66 8.05 33.44
CA ILE A 78 -16.38 8.65 32.13
C ILE A 78 -14.98 9.27 32.05
N GLY A 79 -14.24 9.33 33.16
CA GLY A 79 -12.89 9.84 33.21
C GLY A 79 -12.71 11.36 33.12
N PHE A 80 -13.74 12.10 32.71
CA PHE A 80 -13.74 13.55 32.54
C PHE A 80 -14.72 14.21 33.51
N VAL A 81 -14.25 15.15 34.33
CA VAL A 81 -15.10 15.87 35.27
C VAL A 81 -15.96 16.90 34.55
N GLY A 82 -17.27 16.84 34.76
CA GLY A 82 -18.21 17.79 34.14
C GLY A 82 -18.75 17.40 32.75
N GLU A 83 -18.33 16.27 32.19
CA GLU A 83 -18.91 15.71 30.97
C GLU A 83 -20.07 14.74 31.28
N GLU A 84 -21.15 14.84 30.51
CA GLU A 84 -22.27 13.90 30.53
C GLU A 84 -22.40 13.21 29.18
N ILE A 85 -22.66 11.91 29.16
CA ILE A 85 -23.00 11.19 27.95
C ILE A 85 -24.51 11.29 27.73
N LYS A 86 -24.89 11.91 26.58
CA LYS A 86 -26.27 11.87 26.07
C LYS A 86 -26.21 11.26 24.68
N VAL A 87 -26.63 10.01 24.56
CA VAL A 87 -26.62 9.28 23.31
C VAL A 87 -28.07 9.02 22.88
N ASP A 88 -28.39 9.32 21.63
CA ASP A 88 -29.67 8.94 21.06
C ASP A 88 -29.87 7.42 21.16
N PRO A 89 -31.03 6.90 21.59
CA PRO A 89 -31.25 5.47 21.72
C PRO A 89 -30.95 4.64 20.47
N GLN A 90 -31.16 5.19 19.30
CA GLN A 90 -30.81 4.49 18.04
C GLN A 90 -29.29 4.36 17.85
N GLU A 91 -28.55 5.38 18.22
CA GLU A 91 -27.08 5.37 18.12
C GLU A 91 -26.43 4.57 19.27
N GLN A 92 -27.11 4.46 20.39
CA GLN A 92 -26.65 3.63 21.50
C GLN A 92 -26.43 2.17 21.10
N ILE A 93 -27.26 1.64 20.19
CA ILE A 93 -27.10 0.29 19.65
C ILE A 93 -25.73 0.13 18.97
N GLY A 94 -25.33 1.09 18.15
CA GLY A 94 -24.02 1.07 17.47
C GLY A 94 -22.85 1.03 18.45
N ILE A 95 -22.90 1.88 19.49
CA ILE A 95 -21.87 1.92 20.54
C ILE A 95 -21.85 0.62 21.34
N LEU A 96 -23.00 0.11 21.76
CA LEU A 96 -23.11 -1.14 22.52
C LEU A 96 -22.63 -2.36 21.72
N SER A 97 -22.82 -2.36 20.39
CA SER A 97 -22.35 -3.43 19.50
C SER A 97 -20.82 -3.55 19.43
N MET A 98 -20.06 -2.59 19.98
CA MET A 98 -18.62 -2.73 20.20
C MET A 98 -18.28 -3.75 21.30
N TYR A 99 -19.21 -4.02 22.21
CA TYR A 99 -18.98 -4.79 23.44
C TYR A 99 -19.83 -6.05 23.53
N MET A 100 -20.93 -6.13 22.77
CA MET A 100 -21.90 -7.21 22.78
C MET A 100 -22.49 -7.47 21.39
N GLU A 101 -23.20 -8.58 21.20
CA GLU A 101 -23.91 -8.86 19.95
C GLU A 101 -25.01 -7.83 19.65
N GLU A 102 -25.24 -7.51 18.38
CA GLU A 102 -26.21 -6.49 17.97
C GLU A 102 -27.63 -6.77 18.48
N SER A 103 -28.03 -8.04 18.55
CA SER A 103 -29.30 -8.45 19.11
C SER A 103 -29.44 -8.09 20.63
N GLN A 104 -28.35 -8.23 21.37
CA GLN A 104 -28.28 -7.87 22.76
C GLN A 104 -28.21 -6.35 22.97
N ALA A 105 -27.48 -5.64 22.12
CA ALA A 105 -27.41 -4.18 22.07
C ALA A 105 -28.81 -3.57 21.85
N LYS A 106 -29.58 -4.12 20.93
CA LYS A 106 -30.99 -3.77 20.68
C LYS A 106 -31.86 -4.00 21.90
N ALA A 107 -31.78 -5.21 22.50
CA ALA A 107 -32.54 -5.55 23.69
C ALA A 107 -32.20 -4.65 24.90
N CYS A 108 -30.92 -4.31 25.11
CA CYS A 108 -30.49 -3.38 26.15
C CYS A 108 -31.06 -1.97 25.92
N THR A 109 -31.03 -1.49 24.69
CA THR A 109 -31.54 -0.15 24.32
C THR A 109 -33.07 -0.07 24.40
N GLU A 110 -33.78 -1.12 23.95
CA GLU A 110 -35.26 -1.20 24.08
C GLU A 110 -35.71 -1.23 25.53
N GLY A 111 -34.98 -1.98 26.39
CA GLY A 111 -35.26 -2.04 27.83
C GLY A 111 -34.88 -0.75 28.55
N TYR A 112 -33.81 -0.10 28.17
CA TYR A 112 -33.28 1.12 28.76
C TYR A 112 -32.67 2.03 27.70
N PRO A 113 -33.40 3.06 27.23
CA PRO A 113 -32.88 4.06 26.25
C PRO A 113 -31.62 4.80 26.74
N ASN A 114 -31.34 4.80 28.03
CA ASN A 114 -30.19 5.39 28.69
C ASN A 114 -29.23 4.33 29.31
N PHE A 115 -29.17 3.15 28.76
CA PHE A 115 -28.39 2.02 29.27
C PHE A 115 -26.90 2.35 29.49
N LEU A 116 -26.26 3.03 28.51
CA LEU A 116 -24.86 3.49 28.61
C LEU A 116 -24.66 4.49 29.76
N GLU A 117 -25.59 5.43 29.94
CA GLU A 117 -25.53 6.41 31.04
C GLU A 117 -25.57 5.72 32.39
N LEU A 118 -26.46 4.72 32.56
CA LEU A 118 -26.59 3.96 33.79
C LEU A 118 -25.30 3.20 34.15
N ILE A 119 -24.67 2.53 33.13
CA ILE A 119 -23.42 1.80 33.34
C ILE A 119 -22.28 2.73 33.71
N LEU A 120 -22.12 3.81 32.99
CA LEU A 120 -21.00 4.75 33.21
C LEU A 120 -21.17 5.56 34.50
N ALA A 121 -22.42 5.76 34.95
CA ALA A 121 -22.73 6.38 36.26
C ALA A 121 -22.62 5.39 37.44
N ASN A 122 -22.23 4.14 37.24
CA ASN A 122 -22.24 3.05 38.22
C ASN A 122 -23.65 2.80 38.86
N ARG A 123 -24.69 2.91 38.04
CA ARG A 123 -26.09 2.75 38.41
C ARG A 123 -26.73 1.50 37.80
N GLU A 124 -25.94 0.47 37.50
CA GLU A 124 -26.40 -0.81 36.94
C GLU A 124 -27.38 -1.56 37.85
N ASN A 125 -27.40 -1.24 39.13
CA ASN A 125 -28.39 -1.74 40.07
C ASN A 125 -29.83 -1.28 39.78
N GLU A 126 -30.02 -0.25 38.98
CA GLU A 126 -31.32 0.22 38.51
C GLU A 126 -31.81 -0.54 37.25
N ILE A 127 -30.96 -1.42 36.67
CA ILE A 127 -31.29 -2.21 35.49
C ILE A 127 -32.03 -3.49 35.91
N ASP A 128 -33.33 -3.55 35.62
CA ASP A 128 -34.14 -4.77 35.80
C ASP A 128 -33.96 -5.68 34.58
N LEU A 129 -33.20 -6.76 34.74
CA LEU A 129 -32.90 -7.71 33.65
C LEU A 129 -34.14 -8.42 33.08
N LYS A 130 -35.29 -8.36 33.73
CA LYS A 130 -36.54 -8.87 33.16
C LYS A 130 -37.00 -8.08 31.92
N LYS A 131 -36.51 -6.85 31.76
CA LYS A 131 -36.78 -5.99 30.62
C LYS A 131 -35.80 -6.18 29.48
N ILE A 132 -34.74 -6.99 29.65
CA ILE A 132 -33.68 -7.19 28.66
C ILE A 132 -33.58 -8.67 28.32
N HIS A 133 -34.02 -9.06 27.11
CA HIS A 133 -33.90 -10.44 26.66
C HIS A 133 -32.47 -10.83 26.32
N GLY A 134 -32.00 -12.00 26.72
CA GLY A 134 -30.70 -12.55 26.34
C GLY A 134 -29.50 -12.03 27.17
N VAL A 135 -29.72 -11.22 28.21
CA VAL A 135 -28.66 -10.71 29.07
C VAL A 135 -28.91 -11.13 30.52
N GLY A 136 -28.06 -11.99 31.07
CA GLY A 136 -28.10 -12.39 32.48
C GLY A 136 -27.09 -11.63 33.34
N ASN A 137 -27.19 -11.77 34.71
CA ASN A 137 -26.34 -11.05 35.66
C ASN A 137 -24.82 -11.16 35.35
N LYS A 138 -24.32 -12.37 35.03
CA LYS A 138 -22.89 -12.56 34.71
C LYS A 138 -22.47 -11.83 33.45
N LEU A 139 -23.35 -11.80 32.45
CA LEU A 139 -23.09 -11.17 31.17
C LEU A 139 -23.17 -9.65 31.31
N LEU A 140 -24.15 -9.13 32.05
CA LEU A 140 -24.24 -7.69 32.39
C LEU A 140 -22.95 -7.21 33.08
N ALA A 141 -22.49 -7.91 34.12
CA ALA A 141 -21.26 -7.55 34.84
C ALA A 141 -20.05 -7.49 33.87
N LYS A 142 -19.91 -8.50 33.01
CA LYS A 142 -18.85 -8.52 31.95
C LYS A 142 -18.95 -7.32 31.01
N TYR A 143 -20.16 -6.93 30.62
CA TYR A 143 -20.35 -5.77 29.75
C TYR A 143 -20.05 -4.47 30.48
N CYS A 144 -20.49 -4.32 31.74
CA CYS A 144 -20.17 -3.17 32.57
C CYS A 144 -18.66 -2.96 32.68
N ASP A 145 -17.90 -4.03 32.96
CA ASP A 145 -16.44 -3.96 33.09
C ASP A 145 -15.78 -3.54 31.78
N LYS A 146 -16.20 -4.12 30.65
CA LYS A 146 -15.66 -3.76 29.33
C LYS A 146 -15.99 -2.31 28.96
N ILE A 147 -17.24 -1.87 29.10
CA ILE A 147 -17.69 -0.52 28.76
C ILE A 147 -16.98 0.51 29.64
N ARG A 148 -16.79 0.23 30.92
CA ARG A 148 -16.04 1.11 31.84
C ARG A 148 -14.55 1.13 31.53
N GLY A 149 -13.99 0.00 31.15
CA GLY A 149 -12.57 -0.10 30.72
C GLY A 149 -12.26 0.74 29.48
N ASP A 150 -13.27 0.95 28.62
CA ASP A 150 -13.14 1.73 27.37
C ASP A 150 -14.07 2.95 27.33
N CYS A 151 -14.27 3.59 28.47
CA CYS A 151 -15.22 4.71 28.63
C CYS A 151 -14.89 5.88 27.67
N LYS A 152 -13.63 6.04 27.27
CA LYS A 152 -13.20 7.09 26.32
C LYS A 152 -13.79 6.85 24.94
N SER A 153 -13.71 5.63 24.39
CA SER A 153 -14.31 5.29 23.10
C SER A 153 -15.83 5.44 23.11
N VAL A 154 -16.46 5.09 24.22
CA VAL A 154 -17.92 5.27 24.44
C VAL A 154 -18.31 6.75 24.41
N LEU A 155 -17.54 7.59 25.10
CA LEU A 155 -17.81 9.04 25.17
C LEU A 155 -17.64 9.70 23.79
N PHE A 156 -16.59 9.33 23.05
CA PHE A 156 -16.38 9.80 21.68
C PHE A 156 -17.46 9.28 20.72
N GLY A 157 -17.93 8.04 20.91
CA GLY A 157 -19.09 7.52 20.18
C GLY A 157 -20.34 8.36 20.38
N GLY A 158 -20.59 8.84 21.59
CA GLY A 158 -21.68 9.77 21.90
C GLY A 158 -21.59 11.07 21.09
N ILE A 159 -20.40 11.67 21.03
CA ILE A 159 -20.17 12.90 20.24
C ILE A 159 -20.35 12.62 18.72
N LEU A 160 -19.76 11.54 18.20
CA LEU A 160 -19.87 11.21 16.80
C LEU A 160 -21.30 10.87 16.38
N SER A 161 -22.12 10.33 17.31
CA SER A 161 -23.53 10.03 17.07
C SER A 161 -24.35 11.31 16.79
N GLU A 162 -23.92 12.46 17.26
CA GLU A 162 -24.54 13.75 16.96
C GLU A 162 -24.47 14.07 15.46
N TYR A 163 -23.42 13.60 14.76
CA TYR A 163 -23.18 13.83 13.32
C TYR A 163 -23.72 12.71 12.41
N GLY A 164 -23.98 11.52 12.95
CA GLY A 164 -24.45 10.39 12.17
C GLY A 164 -24.43 9.11 12.99
N THR A 165 -23.96 8.02 12.42
CA THR A 165 -23.81 6.73 13.09
C THR A 165 -22.47 6.61 13.80
N ALA A 166 -22.48 6.18 15.07
CA ALA A 166 -21.27 5.86 15.82
C ALA A 166 -20.73 4.48 15.40
N GLU A 167 -19.86 4.44 14.40
CA GLU A 167 -19.18 3.22 13.97
C GLU A 167 -18.03 2.89 14.93
N SER A 168 -17.91 1.63 15.36
CA SER A 168 -16.88 1.15 16.30
C SER A 168 -15.47 1.61 15.93
N ARG A 169 -15.11 1.46 14.66
CA ARG A 169 -13.78 1.83 14.14
C ARG A 169 -13.51 3.33 14.28
N ALA A 170 -14.50 4.17 13.97
CA ALA A 170 -14.39 5.61 14.12
C ALA A 170 -14.26 6.04 15.59
N CYS A 171 -15.01 5.41 16.50
CA CYS A 171 -14.93 5.66 17.93
C CYS A 171 -13.55 5.33 18.51
N VAL A 172 -13.01 4.16 18.17
CA VAL A 172 -11.64 3.76 18.56
C VAL A 172 -10.61 4.72 18.00
N LYS A 173 -10.70 5.05 16.71
CA LYS A 173 -9.78 5.99 16.06
C LYS A 173 -9.84 7.39 16.68
N ALA A 174 -11.05 7.87 17.02
CA ALA A 174 -11.23 9.13 17.73
C ALA A 174 -10.56 9.10 19.13
N SER A 175 -10.71 7.97 19.86
CA SER A 175 -10.11 7.80 21.19
C SER A 175 -8.57 7.81 21.18
N ILE A 176 -7.96 7.41 20.05
CA ILE A 176 -6.51 7.46 19.84
C ILE A 176 -6.07 8.86 19.38
N SER A 177 -6.84 9.47 18.46
CA SER A 177 -6.45 10.74 17.81
C SER A 177 -6.66 11.97 18.69
N PHE A 178 -7.63 11.93 19.61
CA PHE A 178 -7.98 13.06 20.47
C PHE A 178 -7.79 12.72 21.94
N SER A 179 -7.18 13.65 22.67
CA SER A 179 -6.90 13.47 24.10
C SER A 179 -8.15 13.61 24.98
N SER A 180 -9.13 14.43 24.54
CA SER A 180 -10.38 14.66 25.29
C SER A 180 -11.58 14.93 24.37
N PRO A 181 -12.83 14.79 24.91
CA PRO A 181 -14.05 15.16 24.22
C PRO A 181 -14.07 16.62 23.76
N ALA A 182 -13.54 17.52 24.59
CA ALA A 182 -13.45 18.96 24.25
C ALA A 182 -12.61 19.18 23.00
N LYS A 183 -11.48 18.45 22.85
CA LYS A 183 -10.63 18.54 21.66
C LYS A 183 -11.32 17.99 20.41
N LEU A 184 -12.07 16.89 20.53
CA LEU A 184 -12.87 16.40 19.40
C LEU A 184 -13.94 17.42 18.98
N ARG A 185 -14.68 18.00 19.94
CA ARG A 185 -15.68 19.02 19.66
C ARG A 185 -15.08 20.29 19.04
N GLU A 186 -13.94 20.76 19.57
CA GLU A 186 -13.20 21.87 19.00
C GLU A 186 -12.84 21.60 17.52
N ALA A 187 -12.28 20.44 17.22
CA ALA A 187 -11.92 20.04 15.86
C ALA A 187 -13.15 19.91 14.93
N LEU A 188 -14.25 19.31 15.43
CA LEU A 188 -15.51 19.20 14.68
C LEU A 188 -16.18 20.55 14.43
N ASN A 189 -15.98 21.54 15.29
CA ASN A 189 -16.49 22.90 15.09
C ASN A 189 -15.63 23.69 14.08
N ASP A 190 -14.32 23.44 14.02
CA ASP A 190 -13.39 24.11 13.12
C ASP A 190 -13.48 23.53 11.70
N ASP A 191 -13.28 22.22 11.55
CA ASP A 191 -13.31 21.54 10.24
C ASP A 191 -14.01 20.18 10.32
N PRO A 192 -15.36 20.14 10.37
CA PRO A 192 -16.13 18.92 10.58
C PRO A 192 -15.88 17.84 9.52
N TYR A 193 -15.72 18.23 8.24
CA TYR A 193 -15.50 17.25 7.18
C TYR A 193 -14.11 16.63 7.25
N ASP A 194 -13.06 17.42 7.53
CA ASP A 194 -11.71 16.87 7.71
C ASP A 194 -11.67 15.82 8.83
N VAL A 195 -12.32 16.14 9.97
CA VAL A 195 -12.40 15.22 11.10
C VAL A 195 -13.20 13.96 10.76
N LEU A 196 -14.41 14.11 10.21
CA LEU A 196 -15.29 12.99 9.91
C LEU A 196 -14.71 12.09 8.80
N CYS A 197 -14.19 12.65 7.71
CA CYS A 197 -13.55 11.86 6.64
C CYS A 197 -12.38 11.05 7.18
N ASN A 198 -11.55 11.65 8.03
CA ASN A 198 -10.41 10.97 8.64
C ASN A 198 -10.84 9.87 9.62
N LEU A 199 -11.81 10.13 10.50
CA LEU A 199 -12.24 9.14 11.50
C LEU A 199 -12.97 7.95 10.87
N TYR A 200 -13.86 8.20 9.90
CA TYR A 200 -14.61 7.15 9.23
C TYR A 200 -13.87 6.52 8.04
N GLU A 201 -12.73 7.08 7.64
CA GLU A 201 -11.98 6.66 6.42
C GLU A 201 -12.88 6.63 5.18
N LYS A 202 -13.72 7.65 5.04
CA LYS A 202 -14.71 7.77 3.97
C LYS A 202 -14.53 9.08 3.20
N LYS A 203 -14.84 9.02 1.90
CA LYS A 203 -14.89 10.20 1.03
C LYS A 203 -16.07 11.12 1.39
N THR A 204 -15.99 12.38 1.01
CA THR A 204 -16.97 13.46 1.25
C THR A 204 -18.41 13.04 0.96
N LYS A 205 -18.70 12.42 -0.21
CA LYS A 205 -20.06 11.94 -0.55
C LYS A 205 -20.63 10.91 0.44
N ALA A 206 -19.79 10.11 1.05
CA ALA A 206 -20.24 9.15 2.06
C ALA A 206 -20.54 9.84 3.40
N ILE A 207 -19.73 10.85 3.76
CA ILE A 207 -20.02 11.71 4.92
C ILE A 207 -21.26 12.55 4.69
N ASP A 208 -21.50 13.07 3.49
CA ASP A 208 -22.74 13.78 3.14
C ASP A 208 -23.99 12.97 3.50
N ARG A 209 -24.03 11.69 3.08
CA ARG A 209 -25.15 10.78 3.38
C ARG A 209 -25.34 10.54 4.88
N MET A 210 -24.26 10.64 5.64
CA MET A 210 -24.28 10.45 7.09
C MET A 210 -24.80 11.69 7.82
N VAL A 211 -24.29 12.87 7.46
CA VAL A 211 -24.60 14.12 8.19
C VAL A 211 -25.92 14.79 7.74
N GLN A 212 -26.38 14.56 6.50
CA GLN A 212 -27.51 15.28 5.91
C GLN A 212 -28.81 15.25 6.71
N LYS A 213 -29.03 14.20 7.54
CA LYS A 213 -30.25 14.06 8.35
C LYS A 213 -30.22 14.93 9.60
N LYS A 214 -29.05 15.09 10.22
CA LYS A 214 -28.86 15.78 11.51
C LYS A 214 -28.26 17.18 11.34
N HIS A 215 -27.40 17.37 10.33
CA HIS A 215 -26.65 18.59 10.06
C HIS A 215 -26.67 18.97 8.56
N PRO A 216 -27.86 19.19 7.96
CA PRO A 216 -27.95 19.56 6.55
C PRO A 216 -27.21 20.87 6.20
N GLU A 217 -26.99 21.76 7.15
CA GLU A 217 -26.23 23.00 7.02
C GLU A 217 -24.76 22.76 6.64
N LEU A 218 -24.19 21.61 7.05
CA LEU A 218 -22.81 21.24 6.74
C LEU A 218 -22.58 21.03 5.23
N LEU A 219 -23.63 20.67 4.48
CA LEU A 219 -23.55 20.44 3.03
C LEU A 219 -23.16 21.69 2.21
N SER A 220 -23.28 22.88 2.78
CA SER A 220 -22.90 24.14 2.11
C SER A 220 -21.78 24.91 2.82
N THR A 221 -20.92 24.19 3.55
CA THR A 221 -19.80 24.77 4.30
C THR A 221 -18.48 24.77 3.50
N LYS A 222 -17.56 25.65 3.92
CA LYS A 222 -16.18 25.68 3.41
C LYS A 222 -15.44 24.39 3.74
N SER A 223 -15.70 23.78 4.91
CA SER A 223 -15.11 22.50 5.32
C SER A 223 -15.45 21.39 4.32
N ARG A 224 -16.73 21.25 3.93
CA ARG A 224 -17.13 20.29 2.88
C ARG A 224 -16.42 20.56 1.57
N CYS A 225 -16.32 21.81 1.15
CA CYS A 225 -15.64 22.18 -0.09
C CYS A 225 -14.14 21.79 -0.06
N LYS A 226 -13.44 22.03 1.05
CA LYS A 226 -12.04 21.60 1.21
C LYS A 226 -11.90 20.09 1.07
N SER A 227 -12.77 19.32 1.72
CA SER A 227 -12.77 17.87 1.64
C SER A 227 -13.08 17.38 0.23
N ALA A 228 -14.08 17.95 -0.43
CA ALA A 228 -14.44 17.64 -1.81
C ALA A 228 -13.28 17.91 -2.80
N VAL A 229 -12.58 19.03 -2.64
CA VAL A 229 -11.39 19.36 -3.44
C VAL A 229 -10.28 18.32 -3.21
N ASN A 230 -10.04 17.92 -1.96
CA ASN A 230 -9.06 16.88 -1.68
C ASN A 230 -9.45 15.55 -2.33
N ASP A 231 -10.73 15.12 -2.24
CA ASP A 231 -11.21 13.87 -2.86
C ASP A 231 -11.05 13.88 -4.38
N LEU A 232 -11.34 15.01 -5.04
CA LEU A 232 -11.17 15.16 -6.49
C LEU A 232 -9.69 15.13 -6.90
N LEU A 233 -8.81 15.75 -6.09
CA LEU A 233 -7.37 15.65 -6.31
C LEU A 233 -6.85 14.22 -6.07
N ASP A 234 -7.39 13.49 -5.07
CA ASP A 234 -7.09 12.07 -4.85
C ASP A 234 -7.50 11.21 -6.07
N GLU A 235 -8.65 11.52 -6.65
CA GLU A 235 -9.16 10.80 -7.82
C GLU A 235 -8.27 11.01 -9.04
N MET A 236 -7.86 12.25 -9.30
CA MET A 236 -6.90 12.57 -10.36
C MET A 236 -5.54 11.92 -10.15
N GLU A 237 -5.03 11.89 -8.91
CA GLU A 237 -3.79 11.16 -8.61
C GLU A 237 -3.95 9.65 -8.83
N SER A 238 -5.15 9.09 -8.56
CA SER A 238 -5.43 7.68 -8.84
C SER A 238 -5.44 7.36 -10.35
N GLU A 239 -5.72 8.36 -11.19
CA GLU A 239 -5.61 8.29 -12.65
C GLU A 239 -4.18 8.53 -13.15
N GLY A 240 -3.27 8.92 -12.26
CA GLY A 240 -1.84 9.03 -12.50
C GLY A 240 -1.29 10.44 -12.65
N SER A 241 -2.11 11.49 -12.77
CA SER A 241 -1.64 12.87 -12.85
C SER A 241 -1.31 13.42 -11.46
N THR A 242 -0.29 14.28 -11.35
CA THR A 242 0.04 14.96 -10.09
C THR A 242 -0.53 16.37 -10.01
N ARG A 243 -1.01 16.91 -11.11
CA ARG A 243 -1.61 18.24 -11.21
C ARG A 243 -2.74 18.29 -12.23
N CYS A 244 -3.62 19.26 -12.11
CA CYS A 244 -4.58 19.60 -13.18
C CYS A 244 -4.76 21.11 -13.35
N ASN A 245 -5.34 21.50 -14.47
CA ASN A 245 -5.78 22.88 -14.63
C ASN A 245 -6.92 23.19 -13.67
N ALA A 246 -6.82 24.31 -12.94
CA ALA A 246 -7.82 24.74 -11.96
C ALA A 246 -9.24 24.87 -12.54
N LYS A 247 -9.37 25.13 -13.84
CA LYS A 247 -10.68 25.17 -14.52
C LYS A 247 -11.34 23.79 -14.51
N ILE A 248 -10.58 22.73 -14.78
CA ILE A 248 -11.10 21.34 -14.75
C ILE A 248 -11.61 21.03 -13.33
N LEU A 249 -10.84 21.36 -12.28
CA LEU A 249 -11.26 21.16 -10.90
C LEU A 249 -12.55 21.95 -10.58
N VAL A 250 -12.65 23.20 -11.03
CA VAL A 250 -13.87 24.02 -10.84
C VAL A 250 -15.08 23.40 -11.55
N ASP A 251 -14.90 22.88 -12.75
CA ASP A 251 -15.99 22.24 -13.51
C ASP A 251 -16.43 20.92 -12.84
N LEU A 252 -15.51 20.11 -12.33
CA LEU A 252 -15.81 18.90 -11.53
C LEU A 252 -16.57 19.26 -10.23
N VAL A 253 -16.13 20.31 -9.50
CA VAL A 253 -16.84 20.76 -8.30
C VAL A 253 -18.26 21.26 -8.63
N LYS A 254 -18.46 21.93 -9.76
CA LYS A 254 -19.81 22.34 -10.20
C LYS A 254 -20.72 21.15 -10.49
N GLU A 255 -20.17 20.10 -11.07
CA GLU A 255 -20.91 18.90 -11.43
C GLU A 255 -21.23 18.05 -10.19
N GLU A 256 -20.24 17.79 -9.34
CA GLU A 256 -20.37 16.81 -8.25
C GLU A 256 -20.78 17.42 -6.91
N TYR A 257 -20.44 18.71 -6.66
CA TYR A 257 -20.63 19.42 -5.39
C TYR A 257 -21.13 20.87 -5.63
N PRO A 258 -22.26 21.07 -6.30
CA PRO A 258 -22.70 22.42 -6.75
C PRO A 258 -22.82 23.45 -5.62
N GLU A 259 -23.15 23.02 -4.39
CA GLU A 259 -23.25 23.91 -3.23
C GLU A 259 -21.89 24.46 -2.77
N CYS A 260 -20.80 23.80 -3.17
CA CYS A 260 -19.43 24.18 -2.81
C CYS A 260 -18.87 25.30 -3.69
N ILE A 261 -19.49 25.61 -4.85
CA ILE A 261 -18.90 26.49 -5.85
C ILE A 261 -18.54 27.89 -5.32
N LYS A 262 -19.30 28.42 -4.37
CA LYS A 262 -19.03 29.72 -3.74
C LYS A 262 -17.72 29.74 -2.92
N TRP A 263 -17.23 28.58 -2.48
CA TRP A 263 -16.06 28.46 -1.65
C TRP A 263 -14.79 28.01 -2.41
N ILE A 264 -14.93 27.59 -3.68
CA ILE A 264 -13.84 26.95 -4.42
C ILE A 264 -12.57 27.81 -4.51
N GLY A 265 -12.73 29.13 -4.71
CA GLY A 265 -11.60 30.06 -4.76
C GLY A 265 -10.77 30.03 -3.49
N GLU A 266 -11.42 30.15 -2.33
CA GLU A 266 -10.74 30.07 -1.03
C GLU A 266 -10.20 28.67 -0.73
N CYS A 267 -10.93 27.62 -1.12
CA CYS A 267 -10.50 26.24 -0.92
C CYS A 267 -9.27 25.87 -1.74
N VAL A 268 -9.04 26.51 -2.87
CA VAL A 268 -7.83 26.30 -3.69
C VAL A 268 -6.67 27.15 -3.17
N THR A 269 -6.92 28.38 -2.70
CA THR A 269 -5.85 29.32 -2.31
C THR A 269 -5.46 29.26 -0.84
N GLU A 270 -6.36 28.87 0.06
CA GLU A 270 -6.16 28.89 1.51
C GLU A 270 -6.11 27.48 2.14
N ASN A 271 -6.39 26.40 1.38
CA ASN A 271 -6.29 25.04 1.87
C ASN A 271 -4.82 24.64 2.00
N ASN A 272 -4.38 24.37 3.22
CA ASN A 272 -3.00 23.98 3.50
C ASN A 272 -2.58 22.61 2.89
N LYS A 273 -3.54 21.81 2.42
CA LYS A 273 -3.31 20.54 1.70
C LYS A 273 -3.20 20.69 0.18
N VAL A 274 -3.49 21.89 -0.34
CA VAL A 274 -3.52 22.17 -1.78
C VAL A 274 -2.40 23.15 -2.14
N PHE A 275 -1.76 22.92 -3.25
CA PHE A 275 -0.85 23.86 -3.91
C PHE A 275 -1.52 24.40 -5.17
N PHE A 276 -1.54 25.71 -5.31
CA PHE A 276 -2.07 26.41 -6.49
C PHE A 276 -1.02 27.36 -7.03
N ASP A 277 -0.63 27.15 -8.27
CA ASP A 277 0.22 28.09 -8.99
C ASP A 277 -0.63 29.14 -9.73
N SER A 278 -0.52 30.38 -9.29
CA SER A 278 -1.29 31.49 -9.84
C SER A 278 -0.87 31.91 -11.25
N GLU A 279 0.34 31.54 -11.72
CA GLU A 279 0.82 31.87 -13.06
C GLU A 279 0.31 30.86 -14.09
N SER A 280 0.61 29.58 -13.87
CA SER A 280 0.22 28.49 -14.76
C SER A 280 -1.25 28.08 -14.63
N LYS A 281 -1.93 28.47 -13.54
CA LYS A 281 -3.30 28.05 -13.18
C LYS A 281 -3.44 26.54 -12.96
N TYR A 282 -2.37 25.88 -12.55
CA TYR A 282 -2.41 24.47 -12.15
C TYR A 282 -2.61 24.33 -10.63
N VAL A 283 -3.24 23.24 -10.26
CA VAL A 283 -3.50 22.87 -8.87
C VAL A 283 -3.12 21.43 -8.63
N SER A 284 -2.63 21.12 -7.43
CA SER A 284 -2.24 19.78 -7.01
C SER A 284 -2.37 19.61 -5.51
N LYS A 285 -2.20 18.40 -5.01
CA LYS A 285 -1.91 18.24 -3.59
C LYS A 285 -0.56 18.85 -3.26
N LYS A 286 -0.50 19.50 -2.12
CA LYS A 286 0.74 20.16 -1.65
C LYS A 286 1.83 19.14 -1.36
N SER A 287 1.51 18.00 -0.73
CA SER A 287 2.46 16.92 -0.44
C SER A 287 3.12 16.36 -1.70
N THR A 288 2.33 16.14 -2.75
CA THR A 288 2.82 15.61 -4.03
C THR A 288 3.71 16.63 -4.74
N PHE A 289 3.30 17.91 -4.75
CA PHE A 289 4.14 19.00 -5.28
C PHE A 289 5.47 19.12 -4.54
N GLU A 290 5.45 19.07 -3.21
CA GLU A 290 6.67 19.12 -2.38
C GLU A 290 7.59 17.92 -2.65
N ALA A 291 7.03 16.72 -2.86
CA ALA A 291 7.79 15.54 -3.25
C ALA A 291 8.46 15.70 -4.62
N GLU A 292 7.75 16.23 -5.62
CA GLU A 292 8.32 16.52 -6.95
C GLU A 292 9.41 17.61 -6.89
N CYS A 293 9.19 18.67 -6.10
CA CYS A 293 10.20 19.71 -5.85
C CYS A 293 11.49 19.13 -5.23
N LYS A 294 11.34 18.28 -4.22
CA LYS A 294 12.45 17.61 -3.58
C LYS A 294 13.24 16.75 -4.55
N ILE A 295 12.56 15.91 -5.33
CA ILE A 295 13.19 15.05 -6.36
C ILE A 295 13.94 15.91 -7.38
N ALA A 296 13.32 16.99 -7.88
CA ALA A 296 13.96 17.89 -8.84
C ALA A 296 15.22 18.55 -8.25
N LYS A 297 15.15 19.04 -7.02
CA LYS A 297 16.29 19.65 -6.32
C LYS A 297 17.45 18.67 -6.16
N GLU A 298 17.16 17.44 -5.69
CA GLU A 298 18.16 16.42 -5.45
C GLU A 298 18.85 15.95 -6.73
N LEU A 299 18.10 15.73 -7.80
CA LEU A 299 18.66 15.30 -9.09
C LEU A 299 19.49 16.41 -9.75
N LYS A 300 19.04 17.68 -9.67
CA LYS A 300 19.80 18.84 -10.15
C LYS A 300 21.13 18.99 -9.41
N ALA A 301 21.10 18.91 -8.07
CA ALA A 301 22.29 19.03 -7.24
C ALA A 301 23.35 17.98 -7.62
N ARG A 302 22.92 16.72 -7.80
CA ARG A 302 23.82 15.64 -8.22
C ARG A 302 24.32 15.79 -9.66
N ALA A 303 23.47 16.25 -10.56
CA ALA A 303 23.85 16.48 -11.96
C ALA A 303 24.93 17.59 -12.10
N GLN A 304 24.84 18.64 -11.25
CA GLN A 304 25.79 19.75 -11.23
C GLN A 304 27.11 19.42 -10.52
N ASN A 305 27.12 18.41 -9.65
CA ASN A 305 28.28 18.03 -8.84
C ASN A 305 28.72 16.59 -9.18
N PRO A 306 29.34 16.34 -10.33
CA PRO A 306 29.78 15.01 -10.73
C PRO A 306 30.94 14.52 -9.86
N VAL A 307 30.83 13.31 -9.32
CA VAL A 307 31.91 12.60 -8.62
C VAL A 307 32.51 11.57 -9.58
N VAL A 308 33.83 11.65 -9.79
CA VAL A 308 34.54 10.74 -10.72
C VAL A 308 35.26 9.64 -9.94
N TYR A 309 34.99 8.39 -10.26
CA TYR A 309 35.70 7.23 -9.71
C TYR A 309 36.88 6.84 -10.61
N GLY A 310 37.92 6.25 -9.99
CA GLY A 310 39.06 5.68 -10.70
C GLY A 310 38.77 4.35 -11.37
N GLY A 311 39.79 3.66 -11.77
CA GLY A 311 39.73 2.33 -12.36
C GLY A 311 39.50 2.33 -13.88
N ASP A 312 39.86 1.20 -14.51
CA ASP A 312 39.66 0.97 -15.93
C ASP A 312 38.38 0.15 -16.12
N ILE A 313 37.40 0.70 -16.84
CA ILE A 313 36.13 0.02 -17.13
C ILE A 313 36.26 -0.98 -18.29
N GLU A 314 37.27 -0.84 -19.18
CA GLU A 314 37.41 -1.73 -20.34
C GLU A 314 37.68 -3.18 -19.97
N GLN A 315 38.25 -3.45 -18.80
CA GLN A 315 38.44 -4.80 -18.27
C GLN A 315 37.10 -5.57 -18.05
N PHE A 316 35.98 -4.85 -17.97
CA PHE A 316 34.64 -5.43 -17.82
C PHE A 316 33.92 -5.59 -19.16
N ARG A 317 34.56 -5.31 -20.28
CA ARG A 317 33.97 -5.53 -21.61
C ARG A 317 33.70 -7.00 -21.89
N GLN A 318 34.47 -7.89 -21.27
CA GLN A 318 34.25 -9.33 -21.34
C GLN A 318 33.86 -9.86 -19.95
N ILE A 319 32.65 -10.40 -19.80
CA ILE A 319 32.15 -11.01 -18.57
C ILE A 319 31.71 -12.45 -18.86
N GLY A 320 32.55 -13.42 -18.43
CA GLY A 320 32.34 -14.82 -18.79
C GLY A 320 32.42 -15.01 -20.31
N SER A 321 31.40 -15.61 -20.91
CA SER A 321 31.27 -15.79 -22.35
C SER A 321 30.68 -14.57 -23.09
N ASN A 322 30.20 -13.56 -22.39
CA ASN A 322 29.46 -12.43 -22.96
C ASN A 322 30.37 -11.23 -23.17
N THR A 323 30.31 -10.64 -24.37
CA THR A 323 30.97 -9.38 -24.69
C THR A 323 29.98 -8.23 -24.59
N MET A 324 30.29 -7.24 -23.75
CA MET A 324 29.46 -6.04 -23.55
C MET A 324 29.50 -5.14 -24.78
N THR A 325 28.35 -4.61 -25.16
CA THR A 325 28.26 -3.60 -26.23
C THR A 325 28.77 -2.23 -25.75
N ASP A 326 29.03 -1.30 -26.69
CA ASP A 326 29.41 0.07 -26.30
C ASP A 326 28.30 0.78 -25.53
N GLU A 327 27.03 0.51 -25.83
CA GLU A 327 25.88 1.02 -25.07
C GLU A 327 25.91 0.52 -23.61
N GLN A 328 26.21 -0.77 -23.39
CA GLN A 328 26.32 -1.34 -22.05
C GLN A 328 27.56 -0.79 -21.32
N MET A 329 28.68 -0.60 -22.00
CA MET A 329 29.87 0.07 -21.46
C MET A 329 29.57 1.53 -21.10
N GLY A 330 28.64 2.18 -21.82
CA GLY A 330 28.14 3.52 -21.51
C GLY A 330 27.53 3.61 -20.11
N ALA A 331 26.84 2.56 -19.63
CA ALA A 331 26.31 2.51 -18.27
C ALA A 331 27.42 2.52 -17.20
N LEU A 332 28.50 1.75 -17.41
CA LEU A 332 29.67 1.76 -16.54
C LEU A 332 30.33 3.15 -16.52
N ASN A 333 30.44 3.78 -17.69
CA ASN A 333 31.03 5.12 -17.79
C ASN A 333 30.20 6.18 -17.05
N ILE A 334 28.86 6.06 -17.07
CA ILE A 334 27.98 6.94 -16.28
C ILE A 334 28.25 6.78 -14.78
N VAL A 335 28.26 5.56 -14.25
CA VAL A 335 28.53 5.28 -12.83
C VAL A 335 29.94 5.77 -12.45
N LYS A 336 30.94 5.61 -13.34
CA LYS A 336 32.28 6.11 -13.13
C LYS A 336 32.33 7.64 -13.03
N SER A 337 31.65 8.35 -13.94
CA SER A 337 31.93 9.76 -14.23
C SER A 337 30.91 10.74 -13.63
N TYR A 338 29.73 10.30 -13.19
CA TYR A 338 28.63 11.16 -12.76
C TYR A 338 28.10 10.75 -11.38
N SER A 339 27.45 11.67 -10.69
CA SER A 339 26.82 11.41 -9.38
C SER A 339 25.40 10.84 -9.49
N THR A 340 24.78 10.98 -10.67
CA THR A 340 23.48 10.36 -10.98
C THR A 340 23.42 10.00 -12.45
N GLY A 341 22.64 9.02 -12.80
CA GLY A 341 22.43 8.63 -14.19
C GLY A 341 21.47 7.46 -14.34
N MET A 342 21.15 7.16 -15.60
CA MET A 342 20.13 6.16 -15.90
C MET A 342 20.55 5.24 -17.06
N LEU A 343 20.23 3.97 -16.90
CA LEU A 343 20.27 2.94 -17.95
C LEU A 343 18.85 2.65 -18.41
N CYS A 344 18.55 2.96 -19.65
CA CYS A 344 17.28 2.62 -20.30
C CYS A 344 17.47 1.45 -21.26
N GLY A 345 16.57 0.49 -21.23
CA GLY A 345 16.59 -0.62 -22.17
C GLY A 345 15.32 -1.46 -22.12
N CYS A 346 14.92 -2.00 -23.24
CA CYS A 346 13.76 -2.87 -23.34
C CYS A 346 14.02 -4.26 -22.76
N ALA A 347 12.99 -5.11 -22.70
CA ALA A 347 13.14 -6.51 -22.35
C ALA A 347 14.17 -7.19 -23.27
N GLY A 348 15.08 -7.97 -22.70
CA GLY A 348 16.09 -8.72 -23.46
C GLY A 348 17.30 -7.93 -23.99
N THR A 349 17.47 -6.65 -23.65
CA THR A 349 18.60 -5.84 -24.11
C THR A 349 19.86 -5.96 -23.24
N GLY A 350 19.82 -6.77 -22.17
CA GLY A 350 20.97 -7.01 -21.30
C GLY A 350 21.14 -5.99 -20.18
N LYS A 351 20.08 -5.36 -19.71
CA LYS A 351 20.08 -4.49 -18.51
C LYS A 351 20.75 -5.19 -17.31
N SER A 352 20.31 -6.41 -16.99
CA SER A 352 20.84 -7.19 -15.86
C SER A 352 22.33 -7.51 -16.02
N SER A 353 22.79 -7.78 -17.23
CA SER A 353 24.24 -7.97 -17.51
C SER A 353 25.03 -6.69 -17.25
N SER A 354 24.47 -5.52 -17.62
CA SER A 354 25.08 -4.21 -17.35
C SER A 354 25.15 -3.93 -15.85
N VAL A 355 24.09 -4.26 -15.09
CA VAL A 355 24.07 -4.12 -13.62
C VAL A 355 25.16 -4.99 -12.98
N ASN A 356 25.28 -6.25 -13.41
CA ASN A 356 26.33 -7.14 -12.92
C ASN A 356 27.75 -6.61 -13.23
N ALA A 357 27.95 -6.02 -14.41
CA ALA A 357 29.20 -5.36 -14.78
C ALA A 357 29.51 -4.15 -13.88
N ILE A 358 28.49 -3.32 -13.60
CA ILE A 358 28.62 -2.18 -12.68
C ILE A 358 29.00 -2.66 -11.28
N VAL A 359 28.36 -3.68 -10.74
CA VAL A 359 28.66 -4.24 -9.42
C VAL A 359 30.13 -4.70 -9.36
N LYS A 360 30.58 -5.49 -10.35
CA LYS A 360 31.98 -5.94 -10.43
C LYS A 360 32.98 -4.80 -10.54
N TYR A 361 32.63 -3.77 -11.30
CA TYR A 361 33.45 -2.55 -11.40
C TYR A 361 33.57 -1.86 -10.03
N LEU A 362 32.46 -1.65 -9.31
CA LEU A 362 32.49 -1.02 -7.99
C LEU A 362 33.31 -1.84 -6.98
N GLU A 363 33.16 -3.15 -6.98
CA GLU A 363 33.97 -4.06 -6.14
C GLU A 363 35.47 -3.94 -6.46
N SER A 364 35.84 -3.83 -7.75
CA SER A 364 37.24 -3.74 -8.16
C SER A 364 37.96 -2.46 -7.69
N ILE A 365 37.17 -1.43 -7.39
CA ILE A 365 37.68 -0.13 -6.89
C ILE A 365 37.35 0.09 -5.40
N ASN A 366 36.94 -0.98 -4.69
CA ASN A 366 36.56 -0.98 -3.28
C ASN A 366 35.45 0.07 -2.93
N LYS A 367 34.46 0.24 -3.82
CA LYS A 367 33.30 1.07 -3.59
C LYS A 367 32.13 0.26 -3.06
N THR A 368 31.48 0.77 -2.02
CA THR A 368 30.29 0.16 -1.42
C THR A 368 29.03 0.52 -2.21
N TYR A 369 28.08 -0.39 -2.23
CA TYR A 369 26.83 -0.17 -2.97
C TYR A 369 25.65 -0.85 -2.29
N VAL A 370 24.45 -0.37 -2.61
CA VAL A 370 23.17 -0.96 -2.24
C VAL A 370 22.37 -1.24 -3.53
N LEU A 371 21.82 -2.44 -3.63
CA LEU A 371 20.97 -2.87 -4.74
C LEU A 371 19.52 -2.86 -4.29
N LEU A 372 18.70 -2.08 -4.98
CA LEU A 372 17.28 -1.86 -4.64
C LEU A 372 16.37 -2.16 -5.83
N ALA A 373 15.15 -2.58 -5.50
CA ALA A 373 14.07 -2.72 -6.47
C ALA A 373 12.72 -2.31 -5.82
N PRO A 374 11.69 -1.93 -6.60
CA PRO A 374 10.39 -1.55 -6.05
C PRO A 374 9.60 -2.73 -5.48
N THR A 375 9.79 -3.94 -6.01
CA THR A 375 9.05 -5.15 -5.62
C THR A 375 9.98 -6.26 -5.14
N GLY A 376 9.44 -7.20 -4.34
CA GLY A 376 10.17 -8.35 -3.85
C GLY A 376 10.68 -9.27 -4.97
N CYS A 377 9.82 -9.56 -5.95
CA CYS A 377 10.21 -10.37 -7.12
C CYS A 377 11.37 -9.74 -7.91
N ALA A 378 11.34 -8.41 -8.11
CA ALA A 378 12.43 -7.71 -8.78
C ALA A 378 13.73 -7.72 -7.96
N ALA A 379 13.64 -7.58 -6.62
CA ALA A 379 14.79 -7.66 -5.72
C ALA A 379 15.40 -9.08 -5.71
N LYS A 380 14.57 -10.13 -5.69
CA LYS A 380 15.01 -11.52 -5.80
C LYS A 380 15.75 -11.76 -7.11
N ARG A 381 15.15 -11.36 -8.24
CA ARG A 381 15.77 -11.46 -9.57
C ARG A 381 17.10 -10.71 -9.68
N LEU A 382 17.17 -9.52 -9.08
CA LEU A 382 18.40 -8.72 -9.02
C LEU A 382 19.48 -9.44 -8.22
N THR A 383 19.10 -10.09 -7.11
CA THR A 383 19.98 -10.94 -6.30
C THR A 383 20.52 -12.13 -7.11
N GLU A 384 19.66 -12.87 -7.77
CA GLU A 384 20.03 -14.02 -8.64
C GLU A 384 20.99 -13.61 -9.75
N THR A 385 20.69 -12.50 -10.42
CA THR A 385 21.49 -12.01 -11.57
C THR A 385 22.88 -11.54 -11.15
N THR A 386 22.97 -10.84 -10.01
CA THR A 386 24.23 -10.25 -9.55
C THR A 386 25.02 -11.18 -8.62
N GLY A 387 24.38 -12.17 -8.02
CA GLY A 387 24.92 -12.96 -6.92
C GLY A 387 25.16 -12.14 -5.66
N ARG A 388 24.51 -10.99 -5.53
CA ARG A 388 24.64 -10.04 -4.40
C ARG A 388 23.27 -9.70 -3.85
N LYS A 389 23.15 -9.60 -2.54
CA LYS A 389 21.88 -9.32 -1.85
C LYS A 389 21.29 -7.99 -2.31
N ALA A 390 20.11 -8.04 -2.88
CA ALA A 390 19.28 -6.89 -3.16
C ALA A 390 18.11 -6.82 -2.16
N SER A 391 17.49 -5.67 -2.03
CA SER A 391 16.35 -5.43 -1.14
C SER A 391 15.27 -4.60 -1.83
N THR A 392 14.05 -4.66 -1.31
CA THR A 392 13.05 -3.68 -1.72
C THR A 392 13.37 -2.31 -1.13
N ILE A 393 12.99 -1.24 -1.84
CA ILE A 393 13.18 0.15 -1.35
C ILE A 393 12.54 0.32 0.03
N HIS A 394 11.32 -0.17 0.23
CA HIS A 394 10.61 -0.09 1.52
C HIS A 394 11.39 -0.78 2.65
N MET A 395 11.86 -2.01 2.41
CA MET A 395 12.58 -2.77 3.42
C MET A 395 13.92 -2.12 3.79
N TRP A 396 14.60 -1.56 2.78
CA TRP A 396 15.84 -0.83 3.00
C TRP A 396 15.63 0.42 3.89
N MET A 397 14.55 1.17 3.67
CA MET A 397 14.20 2.34 4.51
C MET A 397 13.88 1.96 5.96
N ILE A 398 13.21 0.81 6.20
CA ILE A 398 12.88 0.33 7.57
C ILE A 398 14.16 0.07 8.38
N GLY A 399 15.27 -0.32 7.75
CA GLY A 399 16.55 -0.52 8.42
C GLY A 399 17.12 0.75 9.09
N GLY A 400 16.56 1.92 8.77
CA GLY A 400 16.79 3.21 9.43
C GLY A 400 18.14 3.86 9.13
N GLY A 401 18.17 5.20 9.28
CA GLY A 401 19.40 5.99 9.13
C GLY A 401 19.74 6.39 7.69
N ILE A 402 20.77 7.23 7.55
CA ILE A 402 21.28 7.68 6.26
C ILE A 402 22.26 6.63 5.73
N CYS A 403 22.07 6.21 4.49
CA CYS A 403 22.92 5.27 3.80
C CYS A 403 24.33 5.86 3.58
N SER A 404 25.33 5.13 4.03
CA SER A 404 26.75 5.50 3.86
C SER A 404 27.41 4.81 2.65
N ALA A 405 26.64 4.08 1.83
CA ALA A 405 27.16 3.45 0.63
C ALA A 405 27.55 4.49 -0.41
N ASP A 406 28.60 4.18 -1.20
CA ASP A 406 29.05 5.05 -2.28
C ASP A 406 28.04 5.15 -3.43
N VAL A 407 27.26 4.07 -3.69
CA VAL A 407 26.29 4.02 -4.78
C VAL A 407 24.99 3.32 -4.33
N VAL A 408 23.86 3.92 -4.63
CA VAL A 408 22.54 3.29 -4.60
C VAL A 408 22.13 3.00 -6.05
N LEU A 409 21.88 1.72 -6.34
CA LEU A 409 21.40 1.26 -7.64
C LEU A 409 19.95 0.78 -7.50
N ILE A 410 19.05 1.35 -8.32
CA ILE A 410 17.63 1.04 -8.28
C ILE A 410 17.24 0.42 -9.63
N ASP A 411 16.89 -0.87 -9.61
CA ASP A 411 16.37 -1.58 -10.79
C ASP A 411 14.86 -1.46 -10.89
N GLU A 412 14.29 -1.75 -12.05
CA GLU A 412 12.87 -1.60 -12.40
C GLU A 412 12.31 -0.21 -12.00
N PHE A 413 13.09 0.84 -12.24
CA PHE A 413 12.78 2.20 -11.80
C PHE A 413 11.50 2.77 -12.42
N SER A 414 11.01 2.25 -13.55
CA SER A 414 9.72 2.60 -14.14
C SER A 414 8.53 2.35 -13.20
N MET A 415 8.66 1.41 -12.25
CA MET A 415 7.63 1.08 -11.25
C MET A 415 7.73 1.94 -9.98
N VAL A 416 8.77 2.77 -9.84
CA VAL A 416 8.97 3.61 -8.65
C VAL A 416 8.11 4.86 -8.74
N GLY A 417 7.26 5.07 -7.74
CA GLY A 417 6.41 6.26 -7.64
C GLY A 417 7.14 7.46 -7.04
N ILE A 418 6.54 8.63 -7.22
CA ILE A 418 7.06 9.91 -6.71
C ILE A 418 7.23 9.87 -5.18
N ASP A 419 6.19 9.40 -4.47
CA ASP A 419 6.23 9.33 -3.00
C ASP A 419 7.34 8.40 -2.51
N LEU A 420 7.43 7.19 -3.09
CA LEU A 420 8.43 6.21 -2.70
C LEU A 420 9.86 6.71 -2.95
N PHE A 421 10.08 7.34 -4.10
CA PHE A 421 11.40 7.89 -4.42
C PHE A 421 11.74 9.10 -3.56
N SER A 422 10.78 9.99 -3.32
CA SER A 422 10.95 11.13 -2.40
C SER A 422 11.32 10.68 -0.98
N MET A 423 10.66 9.63 -0.45
CA MET A 423 11.00 9.04 0.84
C MET A 423 12.38 8.37 0.82
N ALA A 424 12.72 7.64 -0.25
CA ALA A 424 14.03 7.01 -0.39
C ALA A 424 15.18 8.03 -0.36
N LEU A 425 14.98 9.21 -0.94
CA LEU A 425 15.96 10.30 -0.92
C LEU A 425 16.27 10.81 0.49
N ASP A 426 15.38 10.67 1.48
CA ASP A 426 15.66 10.99 2.88
C ASP A 426 16.71 10.07 3.52
N HIS A 427 16.91 8.90 2.93
CA HIS A 427 17.86 7.90 3.39
C HIS A 427 19.17 7.88 2.59
N VAL A 428 19.32 8.73 1.58
CA VAL A 428 20.51 8.79 0.72
C VAL A 428 21.33 10.03 1.06
N SER A 429 22.63 9.88 1.36
CA SER A 429 23.50 11.04 1.60
C SER A 429 23.78 11.83 0.32
N ASP A 430 24.17 13.11 0.46
CA ASP A 430 24.50 13.96 -0.69
C ASP A 430 25.71 13.44 -1.49
N GLU A 431 26.60 12.69 -0.86
CA GLU A 431 27.80 12.11 -1.46
C GLU A 431 27.52 10.78 -2.19
N THR A 432 26.41 10.11 -1.89
CA THR A 432 26.01 8.84 -2.49
C THR A 432 25.52 9.05 -3.91
N LYS A 433 26.09 8.31 -4.85
CA LYS A 433 25.60 8.28 -6.23
C LYS A 433 24.27 7.52 -6.34
N ILE A 434 23.40 7.97 -7.24
CA ILE A 434 22.13 7.31 -7.54
C ILE A 434 22.17 6.86 -9.00
N PHE A 435 22.06 5.56 -9.23
CA PHE A 435 21.99 4.99 -10.57
C PHE A 435 20.68 4.23 -10.74
N MET A 436 19.92 4.58 -11.77
CA MET A 436 18.57 4.07 -12.04
C MET A 436 18.59 3.18 -13.29
N VAL A 437 17.86 2.08 -13.25
CA VAL A 437 17.70 1.16 -14.40
C VAL A 437 16.22 1.02 -14.69
N CYS A 438 15.82 1.29 -15.92
CA CYS A 438 14.39 1.22 -16.28
C CYS A 438 14.16 0.70 -17.69
N ASP A 439 12.92 0.33 -17.92
CA ASP A 439 12.36 0.11 -19.25
C ASP A 439 11.20 1.10 -19.46
N PRO A 440 11.40 2.17 -20.24
CA PRO A 440 10.38 3.21 -20.41
C PRO A 440 9.13 2.73 -21.18
N SER A 441 9.18 1.56 -21.80
CA SER A 441 8.04 0.96 -22.50
C SER A 441 7.15 0.12 -21.59
N GLN A 442 7.61 -0.21 -20.37
CA GLN A 442 6.80 -0.89 -19.37
C GLN A 442 5.73 0.06 -18.78
N LEU A 443 4.85 -0.51 -17.95
CA LEU A 443 3.86 0.26 -17.21
C LEU A 443 4.55 1.23 -16.24
N ALA A 444 4.02 2.43 -16.16
CA ALA A 444 4.40 3.38 -15.13
C ALA A 444 3.99 2.87 -13.74
N SER A 445 4.51 3.51 -12.70
CA SER A 445 4.08 3.26 -11.32
C SER A 445 2.55 3.34 -11.19
N ILE A 446 1.98 2.51 -10.31
CA ILE A 446 0.56 2.56 -9.94
C ILE A 446 0.24 3.88 -9.23
N SER A 447 1.19 4.44 -8.45
CA SER A 447 1.05 5.76 -7.85
C SER A 447 1.13 6.87 -8.90
N CYS A 448 0.67 8.06 -8.53
CA CYS A 448 0.67 9.22 -9.41
C CYS A 448 2.09 9.62 -9.87
N GLY A 449 2.14 10.37 -10.95
CA GLY A 449 3.36 10.87 -11.55
C GLY A 449 3.93 9.96 -12.64
N ASN A 450 4.93 10.48 -13.32
CA ASN A 450 5.64 9.79 -14.41
C ASN A 450 7.16 9.96 -14.24
N LEU A 451 7.64 9.50 -13.09
CA LEU A 451 8.99 9.79 -12.60
C LEU A 451 10.08 9.45 -13.63
N ALA A 452 10.13 8.21 -14.10
CA ALA A 452 11.16 7.76 -15.05
C ALA A 452 11.09 8.55 -16.36
N GLN A 453 9.89 8.72 -16.94
CA GLN A 453 9.72 9.42 -18.21
C GLN A 453 10.06 10.92 -18.09
N ASN A 454 9.65 11.57 -17.00
CA ASN A 454 9.96 12.99 -16.76
C ASN A 454 11.45 13.25 -16.61
N ILE A 455 12.18 12.34 -15.95
CA ILE A 455 13.65 12.40 -15.87
C ILE A 455 14.27 12.22 -17.26
N ILE A 456 13.79 11.25 -18.04
CA ILE A 456 14.25 10.99 -19.40
C ILE A 456 14.04 12.21 -20.30
N ASP A 457 12.86 12.80 -20.25
CA ASP A 457 12.47 13.94 -21.09
C ASP A 457 13.17 15.25 -20.70
N SER A 458 13.56 15.39 -19.43
CA SER A 458 14.25 16.57 -18.94
C SER A 458 15.67 16.72 -19.50
N GLY A 459 16.32 15.58 -19.81
CA GLY A 459 17.71 15.54 -20.28
C GLY A 459 18.75 16.02 -19.25
N ILE A 460 18.34 16.19 -17.95
CA ILE A 460 19.23 16.77 -16.94
C ILE A 460 20.33 15.82 -16.46
N ILE A 461 20.10 14.52 -16.54
CA ILE A 461 21.05 13.48 -16.16
C ILE A 461 21.55 12.70 -17.36
N PRO A 462 22.77 12.13 -17.34
CA PRO A 462 23.26 11.27 -18.39
C PRO A 462 22.46 9.96 -18.47
N ILE A 463 22.10 9.58 -19.68
CA ILE A 463 21.31 8.37 -19.97
C ILE A 463 22.02 7.56 -21.05
N THR A 464 22.21 6.26 -20.81
CA THR A 464 22.56 5.32 -21.87
C THR A 464 21.32 4.50 -22.25
N ARG A 465 21.17 4.24 -23.55
CA ARG A 465 20.01 3.50 -24.09
C ARG A 465 20.51 2.23 -24.77
N LEU A 466 20.03 1.08 -24.28
CA LEU A 466 20.28 -0.21 -24.90
C LEU A 466 19.27 -0.43 -26.02
N THR A 467 19.74 -0.53 -27.23
CA THR A 467 18.90 -0.71 -28.43
C THR A 467 18.93 -2.14 -28.96
N LYS A 468 20.04 -2.87 -28.76
CA LYS A 468 20.22 -4.22 -29.25
C LYS A 468 19.53 -5.24 -28.33
N VAL A 469 18.59 -6.01 -28.88
CA VAL A 469 17.90 -7.12 -28.19
C VAL A 469 18.69 -8.40 -28.39
N PHE A 470 18.96 -9.14 -27.30
CA PHE A 470 19.72 -10.39 -27.31
C PHE A 470 18.87 -11.63 -26.97
N ARG A 471 17.71 -11.44 -26.38
CA ARG A 471 16.87 -12.54 -25.86
C ARG A 471 16.29 -13.39 -26.99
N TYR A 472 16.01 -12.78 -28.11
CA TYR A 472 15.28 -13.41 -29.19
C TYR A 472 16.16 -13.45 -30.46
N ASN A 473 16.44 -14.65 -30.96
CA ASN A 473 17.15 -14.84 -32.23
C ASN A 473 16.11 -14.94 -33.34
N SER A 474 15.66 -13.81 -33.89
CA SER A 474 14.75 -13.74 -35.08
C SER A 474 13.44 -14.55 -34.88
N SER A 475 12.86 -14.52 -33.67
CA SER A 475 11.65 -15.24 -33.32
C SER A 475 10.40 -14.39 -33.51
N GLY A 476 9.23 -15.03 -33.53
CA GLY A 476 7.94 -14.35 -33.55
C GLY A 476 7.72 -13.49 -32.34
N ILE A 477 8.09 -13.98 -31.14
CA ILE A 477 8.03 -13.21 -29.89
C ILE A 477 8.82 -11.90 -30.02
N ALA A 478 10.06 -11.95 -30.55
CA ALA A 478 10.88 -10.75 -30.73
C ALA A 478 10.22 -9.72 -31.66
N THR A 479 9.65 -10.21 -32.75
CA THR A 479 8.97 -9.37 -33.75
C THR A 479 7.73 -8.72 -33.13
N VAL A 480 6.84 -9.51 -32.53
CA VAL A 480 5.58 -9.01 -31.95
C VAL A 480 5.86 -8.03 -30.79
N VAL A 481 6.79 -8.34 -29.88
CA VAL A 481 7.17 -7.44 -28.78
C VAL A 481 7.78 -6.13 -29.28
N THR A 482 8.62 -6.19 -30.33
CA THR A 482 9.25 -5.00 -30.91
C THR A 482 8.22 -4.13 -31.64
N ASP A 483 7.35 -4.74 -32.42
CA ASP A 483 6.30 -4.04 -33.16
C ASP A 483 5.26 -3.43 -32.22
N THR A 484 4.85 -4.15 -31.17
CA THR A 484 4.00 -3.61 -30.11
C THR A 484 4.61 -2.36 -29.49
N ARG A 485 5.88 -2.43 -29.10
CA ARG A 485 6.61 -1.26 -28.56
C ARG A 485 6.61 -0.07 -29.51
N ASN A 486 6.73 -0.33 -30.81
CA ASN A 486 6.78 0.69 -31.84
C ASN A 486 5.38 1.15 -32.32
N GLY A 487 4.31 0.51 -31.83
CA GLY A 487 2.93 0.78 -32.24
C GLY A 487 2.60 0.29 -33.65
N VAL A 488 3.21 -0.80 -34.08
CA VAL A 488 3.05 -1.40 -35.42
C VAL A 488 2.28 -2.72 -35.29
N PRO A 489 0.98 -2.79 -35.63
CA PRO A 489 0.16 -3.98 -35.42
C PRO A 489 0.33 -5.07 -36.48
N SER A 490 1.14 -4.89 -37.52
CA SER A 490 1.20 -5.76 -38.69
C SER A 490 1.71 -7.18 -38.44
N SER A 491 2.41 -7.42 -37.30
CA SER A 491 2.95 -8.73 -36.94
C SER A 491 2.00 -9.60 -36.13
N ILE A 492 0.89 -9.04 -35.63
CA ILE A 492 -0.01 -9.75 -34.71
C ILE A 492 -0.65 -11.00 -35.34
N GLU A 493 -1.07 -10.92 -36.59
CA GLU A 493 -1.70 -12.03 -37.33
C GLU A 493 -0.68 -12.90 -38.09
N SER A 494 0.60 -12.86 -37.72
CA SER A 494 1.65 -13.57 -38.47
C SER A 494 1.68 -15.06 -38.07
N GLU A 495 1.48 -15.95 -39.01
CA GLU A 495 1.59 -17.41 -38.86
C GLU A 495 2.99 -17.97 -39.19
N GLN A 496 4.02 -17.11 -39.34
CA GLN A 496 5.34 -17.49 -39.84
C GLN A 496 6.30 -18.04 -38.77
N PHE A 497 5.89 -18.06 -37.51
CA PHE A 497 6.81 -18.33 -36.41
C PHE A 497 6.35 -19.51 -35.56
N ASP A 498 7.28 -20.37 -35.19
CA ASP A 498 7.01 -21.57 -34.39
C ASP A 498 6.81 -21.26 -32.88
N ASP A 499 7.28 -20.10 -32.42
CA ASP A 499 7.25 -19.65 -31.00
C ASP A 499 6.11 -18.66 -30.72
N TYR A 500 5.22 -18.44 -31.71
CA TYR A 500 4.15 -17.48 -31.62
C TYR A 500 2.83 -18.00 -32.21
N ILE A 501 1.75 -17.86 -31.46
CA ILE A 501 0.40 -18.23 -31.88
C ILE A 501 -0.52 -17.01 -31.66
N PHE A 502 -1.34 -16.70 -32.64
CA PHE A 502 -2.43 -15.74 -32.52
C PHE A 502 -3.77 -16.43 -32.79
N GLU A 503 -4.73 -16.22 -31.91
CA GLU A 503 -6.10 -16.67 -32.07
C GLU A 503 -7.06 -15.50 -31.98
N GLU A 504 -7.86 -15.30 -33.03
CA GLU A 504 -8.93 -14.30 -32.98
C GLU A 504 -9.98 -14.71 -31.95
N GLN A 505 -10.39 -13.77 -31.11
CA GLN A 505 -11.36 -13.97 -30.06
C GLN A 505 -12.70 -14.50 -30.58
N ALA A 506 -13.24 -15.54 -29.97
CA ALA A 506 -14.59 -16.05 -30.24
C ALA A 506 -15.69 -15.02 -29.93
N SER A 507 -16.90 -15.28 -30.45
CA SER A 507 -17.99 -14.30 -30.42
C SER A 507 -18.64 -14.11 -29.04
N ASN A 508 -18.62 -15.12 -28.19
CA ASN A 508 -19.22 -15.09 -26.84
C ASN A 508 -18.23 -15.50 -25.75
N SER A 509 -18.54 -15.18 -24.51
CA SER A 509 -17.64 -15.41 -23.36
C SER A 509 -17.39 -16.90 -23.08
N SER A 510 -18.36 -17.79 -23.33
CA SER A 510 -18.19 -19.23 -23.12
C SER A 510 -17.17 -19.83 -24.08
N ASP A 511 -17.28 -19.49 -25.37
CA ASP A 511 -16.36 -19.98 -26.39
C ASP A 511 -14.93 -19.40 -26.17
N VAL A 512 -14.82 -18.18 -25.66
CA VAL A 512 -13.50 -17.62 -25.25
C VAL A 512 -12.89 -18.40 -24.09
N LEU A 513 -13.69 -18.81 -23.10
CA LEU A 513 -13.21 -19.67 -22.01
C LEU A 513 -12.75 -21.04 -22.55
N ASP A 514 -13.45 -21.60 -23.56
CA ASP A 514 -13.02 -22.83 -24.21
C ASP A 514 -11.73 -22.65 -25.01
N GLN A 515 -11.55 -21.53 -25.76
CA GLN A 515 -10.27 -21.19 -26.39
C GLN A 515 -9.11 -21.12 -25.36
N ILE A 516 -9.35 -20.52 -24.19
CA ILE A 516 -8.33 -20.46 -23.12
C ILE A 516 -7.97 -21.86 -22.62
N LYS A 517 -8.98 -22.75 -22.44
CA LYS A 517 -8.75 -24.15 -22.05
C LYS A 517 -7.95 -24.90 -23.12
N GLU A 518 -8.33 -24.76 -24.38
CA GLU A 518 -7.65 -25.41 -25.50
C GLU A 518 -6.20 -24.96 -25.62
N ALA A 519 -5.93 -23.66 -25.51
CA ALA A 519 -4.58 -23.13 -25.50
C ALA A 519 -3.74 -23.66 -24.32
N TYR A 520 -4.36 -23.75 -23.12
CA TYR A 520 -3.68 -24.28 -21.95
C TYR A 520 -3.36 -25.78 -22.11
N ALA A 521 -4.34 -26.57 -22.60
CA ALA A 521 -4.18 -27.99 -22.90
C ALA A 521 -3.09 -28.22 -23.96
N TYR A 522 -3.07 -27.41 -25.03
CA TYR A 522 -2.06 -27.50 -26.10
C TYR A 522 -0.64 -27.40 -25.53
N PHE A 523 -0.37 -26.46 -24.62
CA PHE A 523 0.97 -26.32 -24.04
C PHE A 523 1.29 -27.44 -23.04
N LEU A 524 0.32 -27.95 -22.31
CA LEU A 524 0.51 -29.15 -21.47
C LEU A 524 0.88 -30.39 -22.32
N ASP A 525 0.18 -30.60 -23.45
CA ASP A 525 0.46 -31.68 -24.39
C ASP A 525 1.84 -31.52 -25.08
N LYS A 526 2.29 -30.28 -25.24
CA LYS A 526 3.65 -29.94 -25.74
C LYS A 526 4.74 -30.23 -24.73
N GLY A 527 4.40 -30.59 -23.48
CA GLY A 527 5.29 -31.01 -22.42
C GLY A 527 5.67 -29.94 -21.39
N TYR A 528 5.03 -28.76 -21.44
CA TYR A 528 5.17 -27.76 -20.37
C TYR A 528 4.38 -28.17 -19.14
N GLY A 529 4.91 -27.90 -17.95
CA GLY A 529 4.15 -28.08 -16.72
C GLY A 529 3.23 -26.91 -16.41
N MET A 530 2.24 -27.10 -15.53
CA MET A 530 1.36 -26.00 -15.09
C MET A 530 2.12 -24.77 -14.57
N LYS A 531 3.25 -24.98 -13.89
CA LYS A 531 4.13 -23.90 -13.41
C LYS A 531 4.74 -23.08 -14.54
N ASP A 532 4.93 -23.66 -15.72
CA ASP A 532 5.60 -23.04 -16.85
C ASP A 532 4.63 -22.20 -17.73
N ILE A 533 3.32 -22.36 -17.53
CA ILE A 533 2.28 -21.68 -18.30
C ILE A 533 1.69 -20.54 -17.46
N LEU A 534 1.70 -19.32 -17.97
CA LEU A 534 1.16 -18.13 -17.32
C LEU A 534 0.10 -17.48 -18.22
N CYS A 535 -1.17 -17.54 -17.79
CA CYS A 535 -2.24 -16.79 -18.44
C CYS A 535 -2.27 -15.36 -17.92
N LEU A 536 -2.22 -14.36 -18.80
CA LEU A 536 -2.22 -12.94 -18.48
C LEU A 536 -3.51 -12.28 -18.93
N CYS A 537 -4.21 -11.64 -17.99
CA CYS A 537 -5.46 -10.95 -18.26
C CYS A 537 -5.40 -9.51 -17.73
N PRO A 538 -5.89 -8.49 -18.45
CA PRO A 538 -5.93 -7.11 -17.96
C PRO A 538 -6.84 -6.91 -16.74
N TYR A 539 -7.91 -7.71 -16.59
CA TYR A 539 -8.93 -7.57 -15.54
C TYR A 539 -8.93 -8.71 -14.53
N ASN A 540 -9.27 -8.39 -13.28
CA ASN A 540 -9.50 -9.39 -12.23
C ASN A 540 -10.98 -9.80 -12.10
N LYS A 541 -11.90 -8.90 -12.44
CA LYS A 541 -13.36 -9.07 -12.27
C LYS A 541 -14.04 -9.29 -13.64
N GLY A 542 -15.30 -9.73 -13.61
CA GLY A 542 -16.10 -9.96 -14.81
C GLY A 542 -15.99 -11.39 -15.33
N GLU A 543 -16.79 -11.72 -16.34
CA GLU A 543 -16.93 -13.08 -16.91
C GLU A 543 -15.64 -13.64 -17.49
N LEU A 544 -14.75 -12.77 -17.98
CA LEU A 544 -13.43 -13.11 -18.53
C LEU A 544 -12.30 -12.51 -17.72
N GLY A 545 -12.52 -12.28 -16.43
CA GLY A 545 -11.48 -11.82 -15.49
C GLY A 545 -10.71 -12.99 -14.87
N THR A 546 -9.54 -12.69 -14.29
CA THR A 546 -8.66 -13.72 -13.72
C THR A 546 -9.35 -14.65 -12.72
N ARG A 547 -10.36 -14.18 -11.99
CA ARG A 547 -11.10 -15.01 -11.01
C ARG A 547 -11.85 -16.16 -11.67
N VAL A 548 -12.61 -15.87 -12.72
CA VAL A 548 -13.38 -16.88 -13.45
C VAL A 548 -12.45 -17.83 -14.18
N ILE A 549 -11.41 -17.30 -14.82
CA ILE A 549 -10.41 -18.09 -15.53
C ILE A 549 -9.69 -19.04 -14.56
N ASN A 550 -9.27 -18.56 -13.39
CA ASN A 550 -8.62 -19.39 -12.38
C ASN A 550 -9.51 -20.53 -11.89
N ALA A 551 -10.78 -20.25 -11.59
CA ALA A 551 -11.72 -21.29 -11.14
C ALA A 551 -11.95 -22.35 -12.24
N MET A 552 -12.07 -21.91 -13.48
CA MET A 552 -12.23 -22.78 -14.64
C MET A 552 -10.99 -23.66 -14.87
N LEU A 553 -9.77 -23.08 -14.87
CA LEU A 553 -8.55 -23.82 -15.09
C LEU A 553 -8.23 -24.77 -13.92
N GLN A 554 -8.51 -24.38 -12.67
CA GLN A 554 -8.40 -25.25 -11.51
C GLN A 554 -9.30 -26.49 -11.65
N GLN A 555 -10.55 -26.28 -12.08
CA GLN A 555 -11.50 -27.37 -12.24
C GLN A 555 -11.11 -28.30 -13.38
N GLU A 556 -10.61 -27.77 -14.49
CA GLU A 556 -10.28 -28.52 -15.71
C GLU A 556 -8.95 -29.30 -15.59
N PHE A 557 -7.93 -28.71 -14.99
CA PHE A 557 -6.56 -29.23 -15.05
C PHE A 557 -6.00 -29.71 -13.71
N ASN A 558 -6.73 -29.57 -12.61
CA ASN A 558 -6.33 -30.11 -11.32
C ASN A 558 -7.37 -31.12 -10.81
N ASP A 559 -7.06 -32.43 -10.99
CA ASP A 559 -7.93 -33.55 -10.65
C ASP A 559 -7.98 -33.86 -9.14
N HIS A 560 -7.14 -33.20 -8.32
CA HIS A 560 -7.18 -33.43 -6.88
C HIS A 560 -8.50 -32.94 -6.27
N GLU A 561 -8.90 -33.56 -5.16
CA GLU A 561 -10.05 -33.10 -4.38
C GLU A 561 -9.74 -31.76 -3.68
N PHE A 562 -10.82 -31.02 -3.36
CA PHE A 562 -10.67 -29.79 -2.57
C PHE A 562 -10.21 -30.12 -1.16
N THR A 563 -9.24 -29.35 -0.66
CA THR A 563 -8.67 -29.55 0.67
C THR A 563 -9.61 -29.16 1.81
N GLY A 564 -10.67 -28.41 1.53
CA GLY A 564 -11.51 -27.79 2.55
C GLY A 564 -10.89 -26.52 3.15
N VAL A 565 -9.63 -26.22 2.84
CA VAL A 565 -8.92 -25.01 3.28
C VAL A 565 -9.07 -23.94 2.21
N GLY A 566 -9.45 -22.74 2.63
CA GLY A 566 -9.68 -21.63 1.74
C GLY A 566 -10.21 -20.40 2.47
N TYR A 567 -10.83 -19.48 1.73
CA TYR A 567 -11.44 -18.29 2.32
C TYR A 567 -12.65 -17.83 1.50
N GLU A 568 -13.52 -17.11 2.18
CA GLU A 568 -14.66 -16.44 1.56
C GLU A 568 -14.62 -14.94 1.86
N THR A 569 -14.86 -14.15 0.83
CA THR A 569 -15.00 -12.69 0.93
C THR A 569 -16.29 -12.27 0.24
N GLN A 570 -16.76 -11.03 0.41
CA GLN A 570 -17.93 -10.53 -0.31
C GLN A 570 -17.76 -10.54 -1.85
N TYR A 571 -16.56 -10.81 -2.37
CA TYR A 571 -16.25 -10.73 -3.81
C TYR A 571 -15.79 -12.06 -4.41
N GLU A 572 -15.28 -13.00 -3.62
CA GLU A 572 -14.78 -14.29 -4.10
C GLU A 572 -14.78 -15.34 -2.99
N SER A 573 -14.98 -16.58 -3.38
CA SER A 573 -14.78 -17.77 -2.56
C SER A 573 -13.70 -18.61 -3.23
N VAL A 574 -12.67 -18.97 -2.50
CA VAL A 574 -11.54 -19.78 -2.96
C VAL A 574 -11.40 -20.98 -2.04
N ASN A 575 -11.38 -22.17 -2.64
CA ASN A 575 -11.02 -23.41 -1.97
C ASN A 575 -9.84 -24.01 -2.73
N PHE A 576 -8.78 -24.33 -2.02
CA PHE A 576 -7.55 -24.80 -2.63
C PHE A 576 -7.55 -26.32 -2.82
N LYS A 577 -6.80 -26.77 -3.82
CA LYS A 577 -6.47 -28.18 -4.07
C LYS A 577 -4.96 -28.37 -3.99
N ILE A 578 -4.53 -29.56 -3.61
CA ILE A 578 -3.11 -29.94 -3.77
C ILE A 578 -2.76 -29.85 -5.27
N GLY A 579 -1.59 -29.31 -5.58
CA GLY A 579 -1.17 -29.03 -6.96
C GLY A 579 -1.60 -27.68 -7.51
N ASP A 580 -2.43 -26.90 -6.80
CA ASP A 580 -2.82 -25.57 -7.24
C ASP A 580 -1.63 -24.64 -7.37
N LYS A 581 -1.58 -23.93 -8.50
CA LYS A 581 -0.67 -22.80 -8.68
C LYS A 581 -1.23 -21.57 -7.97
N VAL A 582 -0.47 -21.00 -7.07
CA VAL A 582 -0.89 -19.86 -6.24
C VAL A 582 0.11 -18.71 -6.29
N ILE A 583 -0.37 -17.49 -6.05
CA ILE A 583 0.44 -16.28 -5.95
C ILE A 583 0.23 -15.64 -4.57
N ASN A 584 1.32 -15.29 -3.91
CA ASN A 584 1.29 -14.52 -2.68
C ASN A 584 1.00 -13.03 -3.00
N LYS A 585 0.05 -12.42 -2.31
CA LYS A 585 -0.39 -11.03 -2.56
C LYS A 585 0.06 -10.05 -1.48
N ARG A 586 0.88 -10.48 -0.53
CA ARG A 586 1.40 -9.62 0.54
C ARG A 586 2.82 -10.01 0.91
N ASN A 587 3.71 -9.02 1.08
CA ASN A 587 5.02 -9.26 1.64
C ASN A 587 4.90 -9.85 3.06
N ASN A 588 5.51 -11.00 3.31
CA ASN A 588 5.64 -11.59 4.65
C ASN A 588 7.12 -11.77 4.95
N TYR A 589 7.63 -11.02 5.92
CA TYR A 589 9.04 -11.00 6.31
C TYR A 589 9.39 -12.10 7.32
N ASN A 590 8.37 -12.75 7.87
CA ASN A 590 8.50 -13.79 8.88
C ASN A 590 7.64 -15.00 8.49
N ALA A 591 7.63 -15.37 7.21
CA ALA A 591 6.88 -16.51 6.72
C ALA A 591 7.45 -17.80 7.32
N GLN A 592 6.59 -18.61 7.96
CA GLN A 592 6.97 -19.83 8.64
C GLN A 592 7.40 -20.89 7.63
N ILE A 593 8.65 -21.35 7.72
CA ILE A 593 9.16 -22.45 6.89
C ILE A 593 8.52 -23.76 7.34
N TYR A 594 7.99 -24.53 6.39
CA TYR A 594 7.56 -25.90 6.61
C TYR A 594 8.78 -26.83 6.60
N ASP A 595 9.13 -27.36 7.75
CA ASP A 595 10.20 -28.33 7.92
C ASP A 595 9.74 -29.37 8.95
N PRO A 596 9.29 -30.56 8.49
CA PRO A 596 8.85 -31.63 9.38
C PRO A 596 9.92 -32.13 10.36
N ASP A 597 11.20 -31.94 10.02
CA ASP A 597 12.32 -32.35 10.82
C ASP A 597 12.98 -31.20 11.61
N TYR A 598 12.32 -30.03 11.65
CA TYR A 598 12.84 -28.85 12.31
C TYR A 598 13.14 -29.09 13.80
N MET A 599 14.38 -28.86 14.16
CA MET A 599 14.82 -28.85 15.55
C MET A 599 14.98 -27.40 16.01
N PRO A 600 14.34 -26.97 17.09
CA PRO A 600 14.45 -25.60 17.58
C PRO A 600 15.92 -25.21 17.83
N GLU A 601 16.37 -24.14 17.17
CA GLU A 601 17.66 -23.52 17.38
C GLU A 601 17.55 -22.37 18.37
N TYR A 602 18.58 -22.19 19.20
CA TYR A 602 18.62 -21.11 20.19
C TYR A 602 19.88 -20.27 19.96
N ASP A 603 19.72 -18.93 20.08
CA ASP A 603 20.84 -18.01 20.00
C ASP A 603 21.77 -18.13 21.23
N GLU A 604 22.88 -17.40 21.23
CA GLU A 604 23.85 -17.37 22.34
C GLU A 604 23.28 -16.83 23.66
N PHE A 605 22.08 -16.22 23.62
CA PHE A 605 21.33 -15.72 24.79
C PHE A 605 20.21 -16.68 25.22
N GLY A 606 20.01 -17.81 24.51
CA GLY A 606 18.98 -18.80 24.82
C GLY A 606 17.58 -18.44 24.27
N ASN A 607 17.45 -17.47 23.36
CA ASN A 607 16.21 -17.17 22.68
C ASN A 607 16.03 -18.11 21.49
N LEU A 608 14.78 -18.54 21.25
CA LEU A 608 14.44 -19.32 20.07
C LEU A 608 14.72 -18.53 18.79
N VAL A 609 15.50 -19.10 17.88
CA VAL A 609 15.71 -18.57 16.53
C VAL A 609 14.50 -18.97 15.68
N PRO A 610 13.68 -18.03 15.17
CA PRO A 610 12.52 -18.37 14.37
C PRO A 610 12.91 -19.05 13.04
N ASN A 611 12.26 -20.17 12.70
CA ASN A 611 12.42 -20.82 11.40
C ASN A 611 11.56 -20.09 10.35
N THR A 612 11.97 -18.89 9.97
CA THR A 612 11.22 -18.03 9.07
C THR A 612 12.06 -17.50 7.93
N THR A 613 11.38 -17.15 6.83
CA THR A 613 12.00 -16.54 5.66
C THR A 613 11.13 -15.42 5.12
N PHE A 614 11.65 -14.68 4.15
CA PHE A 614 10.91 -13.66 3.42
C PHE A 614 10.23 -14.26 2.19
N ILE A 615 8.92 -14.03 2.03
CA ILE A 615 8.20 -14.23 0.76
C ILE A 615 7.64 -12.89 0.27
N ALA A 616 7.81 -12.64 -1.02
CA ALA A 616 7.41 -11.39 -1.63
C ALA A 616 5.94 -11.40 -2.11
N ASN A 617 5.35 -10.22 -2.20
CA ASN A 617 4.15 -10.03 -2.99
C ASN A 617 4.49 -10.28 -4.47
N GLY A 618 3.80 -11.22 -5.10
CA GLY A 618 4.02 -11.64 -6.48
C GLY A 618 4.75 -12.99 -6.61
N ASP A 619 5.31 -13.56 -5.52
CA ASP A 619 5.90 -14.89 -5.58
C ASP A 619 4.83 -15.95 -5.89
N ILE A 620 5.15 -16.81 -6.86
CA ILE A 620 4.29 -17.90 -7.30
C ILE A 620 4.79 -19.20 -6.70
N GLY A 621 3.88 -20.00 -6.15
CA GLY A 621 4.16 -21.30 -5.56
C GLY A 621 3.12 -22.34 -5.97
N THR A 622 3.32 -23.56 -5.48
CA THR A 622 2.38 -24.67 -5.67
C THR A 622 1.96 -25.19 -4.30
N VAL A 623 0.67 -25.42 -4.12
CA VAL A 623 0.13 -26.09 -2.93
C VAL A 623 0.60 -27.53 -2.94
N VAL A 624 1.35 -27.93 -1.92
CA VAL A 624 1.96 -29.27 -1.86
C VAL A 624 1.35 -30.16 -0.79
N ASP A 625 0.79 -29.55 0.27
CA ASP A 625 0.20 -30.32 1.37
C ASP A 625 -0.81 -29.45 2.15
N VAL A 626 -1.57 -30.09 3.03
CA VAL A 626 -2.45 -29.48 4.02
C VAL A 626 -2.18 -30.16 5.36
N ASP A 627 -1.85 -29.37 6.36
CA ASP A 627 -1.60 -29.82 7.73
C ASP A 627 -2.69 -29.21 8.65
N ASP A 628 -3.63 -30.05 9.06
CA ASP A 628 -4.87 -29.64 9.75
C ASP A 628 -5.68 -28.60 8.93
N GLU A 629 -5.69 -27.33 9.37
CA GLU A 629 -6.34 -26.20 8.69
C GLU A 629 -5.34 -25.27 7.96
N ASP A 630 -4.06 -25.63 7.95
CA ASP A 630 -2.97 -24.85 7.39
C ASP A 630 -2.62 -25.32 5.99
N LEU A 631 -2.29 -24.37 5.12
CA LEU A 631 -1.92 -24.65 3.73
C LEU A 631 -0.42 -24.61 3.55
N VAL A 632 0.16 -25.68 3.02
CA VAL A 632 1.60 -25.78 2.75
C VAL A 632 1.87 -25.49 1.28
N VAL A 633 2.66 -24.44 1.01
CA VAL A 633 2.95 -23.96 -0.34
C VAL A 633 4.46 -24.00 -0.60
N ALA A 634 4.87 -24.72 -1.64
CA ALA A 634 6.24 -24.74 -2.12
C ALA A 634 6.49 -23.58 -3.08
N PHE A 635 7.39 -22.67 -2.72
CA PHE A 635 8.00 -21.67 -3.56
C PHE A 635 9.38 -22.15 -4.04
N ASP A 636 10.02 -21.43 -4.96
CA ASP A 636 11.29 -21.86 -5.55
C ASP A 636 12.41 -22.14 -4.52
N GLU A 637 12.47 -21.36 -3.44
CA GLU A 637 13.57 -21.46 -2.44
C GLU A 637 13.14 -22.06 -1.11
N SER A 638 11.85 -22.13 -0.82
CA SER A 638 11.34 -22.57 0.48
C SER A 638 9.90 -23.05 0.42
N THR A 639 9.54 -23.95 1.31
CA THR A 639 8.16 -24.39 1.52
C THR A 639 7.62 -23.66 2.75
N ILE A 640 6.44 -23.06 2.65
CA ILE A 640 5.89 -22.14 3.64
C ILE A 640 4.53 -22.62 4.12
N VAL A 641 4.28 -22.48 5.40
CA VAL A 641 2.98 -22.73 6.04
C VAL A 641 2.18 -21.41 6.07
N PHE A 642 0.96 -21.46 5.58
CA PHE A 642 0.00 -20.37 5.68
C PHE A 642 -1.14 -20.76 6.61
N SER A 643 -1.31 -20.02 7.71
CA SER A 643 -2.28 -20.30 8.75
C SER A 643 -3.33 -19.18 8.86
N GLY A 644 -4.56 -19.54 9.16
CA GLY A 644 -5.64 -18.62 9.50
C GLY A 644 -5.81 -17.46 8.51
N GLU A 645 -5.63 -16.21 8.97
CA GLU A 645 -5.79 -15.01 8.13
C GLU A 645 -4.74 -14.90 7.00
N GLU A 646 -3.60 -15.57 7.11
CA GLU A 646 -2.56 -15.54 6.07
C GLU A 646 -3.01 -16.24 4.78
N ILE A 647 -3.89 -17.24 4.87
CA ILE A 647 -4.46 -17.94 3.71
C ILE A 647 -5.16 -16.95 2.78
N LYS A 648 -5.76 -15.88 3.32
CA LYS A 648 -6.39 -14.81 2.52
C LYS A 648 -5.41 -13.98 1.70
N HIS A 649 -4.11 -14.13 1.90
CA HIS A 649 -3.09 -13.49 1.08
C HIS A 649 -2.74 -14.31 -0.16
N LEU A 650 -3.17 -15.57 -0.25
CA LEU A 650 -2.99 -16.40 -1.43
C LEU A 650 -4.12 -16.19 -2.43
N ARG A 651 -3.80 -16.29 -3.71
CA ARG A 651 -4.75 -16.35 -4.82
C ARG A 651 -4.33 -17.46 -5.77
N LEU A 652 -5.31 -18.08 -6.46
CA LEU A 652 -4.98 -18.94 -7.58
C LEU A 652 -4.23 -18.15 -8.65
N ALA A 653 -3.29 -18.79 -9.31
CA ALA A 653 -2.34 -18.16 -10.23
C ALA A 653 -2.18 -18.88 -11.58
N TYR A 654 -3.16 -19.66 -12.00
CA TYR A 654 -3.24 -20.14 -13.39
C TYR A 654 -3.36 -18.95 -14.35
N ALA A 655 -4.12 -17.93 -13.94
CA ALA A 655 -4.22 -16.63 -14.59
C ALA A 655 -3.96 -15.51 -13.58
N ILE A 656 -3.14 -14.52 -13.94
CA ILE A 656 -2.88 -13.32 -13.13
C ILE A 656 -3.07 -12.05 -13.96
N SER A 657 -3.19 -10.90 -13.27
CA SER A 657 -3.26 -9.63 -14.00
C SER A 657 -1.90 -9.25 -14.60
N VAL A 658 -1.92 -8.55 -15.74
CA VAL A 658 -0.70 -8.04 -16.40
C VAL A 658 0.15 -7.22 -15.42
N HIS A 659 -0.45 -6.39 -14.57
CA HIS A 659 0.27 -5.64 -13.53
C HIS A 659 0.98 -6.56 -12.52
N SER A 660 0.34 -7.65 -12.12
CA SER A 660 0.93 -8.62 -11.18
C SER A 660 2.08 -9.43 -11.79
N SER A 661 2.21 -9.46 -13.12
CA SER A 661 3.30 -10.15 -13.82
C SER A 661 4.55 -9.29 -14.00
N GLN A 662 4.53 -8.01 -13.59
CA GLN A 662 5.72 -7.17 -13.68
C GLN A 662 6.86 -7.73 -12.82
N GLY A 663 8.07 -7.77 -13.38
CA GLY A 663 9.24 -8.39 -12.76
C GLY A 663 9.32 -9.92 -12.91
N SER A 664 8.23 -10.61 -13.32
CA SER A 664 8.23 -12.06 -13.57
C SER A 664 8.35 -12.40 -15.06
N GLU A 665 8.70 -13.65 -15.36
CA GLU A 665 8.79 -14.21 -16.71
C GLU A 665 8.37 -15.69 -16.66
N SER A 666 7.82 -16.20 -17.77
CA SER A 666 7.40 -17.59 -17.87
C SER A 666 7.84 -18.21 -19.20
N PRO A 667 8.14 -19.52 -19.23
CA PRO A 667 8.41 -20.22 -20.50
C PRO A 667 7.28 -20.01 -21.51
N VAL A 668 6.03 -20.18 -21.10
CA VAL A 668 4.83 -20.01 -21.93
C VAL A 668 3.96 -18.88 -21.36
N VAL A 669 3.51 -17.98 -22.22
CA VAL A 669 2.53 -16.95 -21.88
C VAL A 669 1.32 -17.06 -22.81
N ILE A 670 0.13 -17.13 -22.19
CA ILE A 670 -1.16 -16.95 -22.87
C ILE A 670 -1.67 -15.55 -22.53
N ALA A 671 -1.63 -14.63 -23.47
CA ALA A 671 -2.00 -13.23 -23.26
C ALA A 671 -3.41 -12.94 -23.79
N LEU A 672 -4.31 -12.47 -22.91
CA LEU A 672 -5.70 -12.21 -23.26
C LEU A 672 -5.91 -10.74 -23.57
N MET A 673 -6.09 -10.40 -24.85
CA MET A 673 -6.33 -9.02 -25.36
C MET A 673 -7.73 -8.92 -25.94
N LEU A 674 -8.73 -9.08 -25.07
CA LEU A 674 -10.12 -9.28 -25.43
C LEU A 674 -10.87 -7.95 -25.62
N ARG A 675 -11.90 -7.96 -26.47
CA ARG A 675 -12.78 -6.80 -26.73
C ARG A 675 -13.42 -6.25 -25.47
N GLN A 676 -13.75 -7.11 -24.50
CA GLN A 676 -14.32 -6.75 -23.19
C GLN A 676 -13.29 -5.97 -22.32
N HIS A 677 -12.02 -6.05 -22.66
CA HIS A 677 -10.92 -5.41 -21.94
C HIS A 677 -10.47 -4.08 -22.55
N LEU A 678 -11.16 -3.56 -23.57
CA LEU A 678 -10.79 -2.41 -24.39
C LEU A 678 -10.29 -1.20 -23.57
N TYR A 679 -10.97 -0.87 -22.48
CA TYR A 679 -10.62 0.31 -21.65
C TYR A 679 -9.30 0.18 -20.87
N MET A 680 -8.76 -1.05 -20.74
CA MET A 680 -7.49 -1.28 -20.05
C MET A 680 -6.35 -1.54 -21.04
N ILE A 681 -6.68 -1.93 -22.28
CA ILE A 681 -5.67 -2.30 -23.28
C ILE A 681 -5.06 -1.02 -23.86
N ASN A 682 -3.76 -0.91 -23.68
CA ASN A 682 -2.91 0.12 -24.25
C ASN A 682 -1.54 -0.49 -24.57
N ARG A 683 -0.69 0.25 -25.27
CA ARG A 683 0.63 -0.22 -25.71
C ARG A 683 1.49 -0.77 -24.57
N ASN A 684 1.46 -0.15 -23.41
CA ASN A 684 2.28 -0.55 -22.28
C ASN A 684 1.77 -1.89 -21.66
N ILE A 685 0.45 -2.09 -21.57
CA ILE A 685 -0.15 -3.36 -21.14
C ILE A 685 0.22 -4.49 -22.09
N GLU A 686 0.04 -4.28 -23.40
CA GLU A 686 0.38 -5.26 -24.42
C GLU A 686 1.88 -5.60 -24.41
N TYR A 687 2.72 -4.57 -24.39
CA TYR A 687 4.17 -4.76 -24.33
C TYR A 687 4.60 -5.55 -23.09
N VAL A 688 4.07 -5.22 -21.91
CA VAL A 688 4.39 -5.96 -20.68
C VAL A 688 3.92 -7.40 -20.80
N ALA A 689 2.68 -7.65 -21.23
CA ALA A 689 2.13 -8.99 -21.33
C ALA A 689 2.95 -9.87 -22.29
N PHE A 690 3.24 -9.37 -23.47
CA PHE A 690 3.95 -10.15 -24.50
C PHE A 690 5.43 -10.36 -24.15
N SER A 691 6.05 -9.39 -23.51
CA SER A 691 7.47 -9.49 -23.09
C SER A 691 7.72 -10.43 -21.92
N ARG A 692 6.70 -10.98 -21.27
CA ARG A 692 6.85 -12.00 -20.21
C ARG A 692 7.21 -13.38 -20.75
N ALA A 693 6.91 -13.67 -22.04
CA ALA A 693 7.21 -14.94 -22.67
C ALA A 693 8.72 -15.14 -22.88
N LYS A 694 9.21 -16.34 -22.55
CA LYS A 694 10.60 -16.74 -22.83
C LYS A 694 10.72 -17.61 -24.06
N THR A 695 9.80 -18.55 -24.24
CA THR A 695 9.88 -19.62 -25.24
C THR A 695 8.68 -19.62 -26.16
N GLU A 696 7.48 -19.43 -25.62
CA GLU A 696 6.22 -19.50 -26.36
C GLU A 696 5.29 -18.36 -25.97
N LEU A 697 4.66 -17.73 -26.97
CA LEU A 697 3.65 -16.69 -26.78
C LEU A 697 2.38 -17.07 -27.55
N CYS A 698 1.27 -17.21 -26.84
CA CYS A 698 -0.06 -17.30 -27.44
C CYS A 698 -0.85 -16.04 -27.09
N ILE A 699 -1.41 -15.37 -28.09
CA ILE A 699 -2.33 -14.25 -27.89
C ILE A 699 -3.74 -14.69 -28.31
N ILE A 700 -4.68 -14.60 -27.37
CA ILE A 700 -6.11 -14.72 -27.67
C ILE A 700 -6.70 -13.31 -27.57
N GLY A 701 -7.18 -12.76 -28.69
CA GLY A 701 -7.61 -11.37 -28.68
C GLY A 701 -8.39 -10.92 -29.90
N ASP A 702 -8.90 -9.69 -29.82
CA ASP A 702 -9.58 -9.01 -30.93
C ASP A 702 -8.57 -8.12 -31.66
N THR A 703 -8.28 -8.44 -32.91
CA THR A 703 -7.29 -7.70 -33.73
C THR A 703 -7.47 -6.19 -33.70
N ARG A 704 -8.73 -5.69 -33.72
CA ARG A 704 -9.00 -4.25 -33.69
C ARG A 704 -8.69 -3.63 -32.33
N THR A 705 -9.02 -4.34 -31.26
CA THR A 705 -8.72 -3.91 -29.87
C THR A 705 -7.23 -3.79 -29.66
N ILE A 706 -6.45 -4.78 -30.07
CA ILE A 706 -4.99 -4.79 -30.02
C ILE A 706 -4.42 -3.63 -30.85
N ALA A 707 -4.85 -3.51 -32.12
CA ALA A 707 -4.34 -2.44 -33.01
C ALA A 707 -4.66 -1.02 -32.51
N ASN A 708 -5.76 -0.85 -31.79
CA ASN A 708 -6.08 0.43 -31.14
C ASN A 708 -5.24 0.64 -29.87
N GLY A 709 -5.11 -0.38 -29.03
CA GLY A 709 -4.26 -0.34 -27.84
C GLY A 709 -2.81 0.06 -28.16
N MET A 710 -2.23 -0.48 -29.25
CA MET A 710 -0.88 -0.11 -29.69
C MET A 710 -0.71 1.39 -30.04
N LYS A 711 -1.79 2.12 -30.32
CA LYS A 711 -1.74 3.56 -30.62
C LYS A 711 -1.74 4.40 -29.34
N GLU A 712 -2.27 3.88 -28.24
CA GLU A 712 -2.43 4.58 -26.98
C GLU A 712 -1.23 4.32 -26.07
N VAL A 713 -0.60 5.37 -25.57
CA VAL A 713 0.54 5.30 -24.66
C VAL A 713 0.16 5.96 -23.35
N GLN A 714 -0.31 5.17 -22.39
CA GLN A 714 -0.82 5.67 -21.12
C GLN A 714 0.21 6.52 -20.34
N ASN A 715 1.49 6.19 -20.44
CA ASN A 715 2.55 6.92 -19.74
C ASN A 715 2.70 8.38 -20.21
N LEU A 716 2.18 8.75 -21.38
CA LEU A 716 2.29 10.12 -21.92
C LEU A 716 1.12 11.02 -21.52
N GLU A 717 0.05 10.48 -20.95
CA GLU A 717 -1.17 11.22 -20.61
C GLU A 717 -1.14 11.82 -19.19
N ARG A 718 -0.10 11.50 -18.40
CA ARG A 718 0.03 11.97 -17.02
C ARG A 718 0.57 13.41 -16.96
N ASP A 719 -0.24 14.34 -16.45
CA ASP A 719 0.19 15.72 -16.24
C ASP A 719 0.91 15.88 -14.90
N THR A 720 2.14 16.40 -14.91
CA THR A 720 3.04 16.42 -13.75
C THR A 720 3.82 17.74 -13.69
N TRP A 721 4.30 18.10 -12.48
CA TRP A 721 5.20 19.24 -12.29
C TRP A 721 6.67 18.89 -12.58
N LEU A 722 7.06 17.64 -12.37
CA LEU A 722 8.46 17.22 -12.26
C LEU A 722 9.30 17.58 -13.50
N LYS A 723 8.76 17.41 -14.72
CA LYS A 723 9.48 17.74 -15.94
C LYS A 723 9.85 19.23 -16.00
N GLU A 724 8.89 20.10 -15.69
CA GLU A 724 9.12 21.55 -15.65
C GLU A 724 10.08 21.92 -14.55
N LEU A 725 9.89 21.37 -13.35
CA LEU A 725 10.78 21.58 -12.21
C LEU A 725 12.24 21.15 -12.51
N LEU A 726 12.45 20.08 -13.28
CA LEU A 726 13.78 19.63 -13.69
C LEU A 726 14.42 20.57 -14.72
N THR A 727 13.64 21.16 -15.63
CA THR A 727 14.15 21.98 -16.74
C THR A 727 14.25 23.48 -16.43
N GLN A 728 13.48 23.99 -15.44
CA GLN A 728 13.59 25.37 -15.00
C GLN A 728 15.00 25.66 -14.46
N ASN A 729 15.61 26.74 -14.92
CA ASN A 729 16.84 27.23 -14.32
C ASN A 729 16.56 27.72 -12.89
N SER A 730 17.29 27.17 -11.90
CA SER A 730 17.23 27.58 -10.49
C SER A 730 17.71 29.00 -10.31
#